data_17277a053488969234756be8ccb55c77
#
_entry.id   17277a053488969234756be8ccb55c77
#
_cell.length_a   1.000
_cell.length_b   1.000
_cell.length_c   1.000
_cell.angle_alpha   90.00
_cell.angle_beta   90.00
_cell.angle_gamma   90.00
#
_symmetry.space_group_name_H-M   'P 1'
#
loop_
_entity.id
_entity.type
_entity.pdbx_description
1 polymer ?
#
loop_
_entity_poly.entity_id
_entity_poly.type
_entity_poly.pdbx_seq_one_letter_code
_entity_poly.pdbx_strand_id
1 'polypeptide(L)'
;MKKAVSAFLFLLLLYGHAAFAQSEIKGTVRDEKGPLQGVSVVLKHTTKGVTTDVLGNFSIRANSRDTLVFTYTGFAPQEVVVGDQSYYSVTLSGNAKALEDVVVVGYGTRRKQFLTGSVSTVNAEVFQSRPITNAFAALQGEVPGTYIQRYSGQPGSEDFNLNVRGASSINGAASPLVLIDGIEGNLNLLNPSDIESISVLKDAQASIYGARGAGGVFLVTTKRGKSGSTKITYNNNFAITKMSGMMESPTTYQFAIMENEANIHNGAAPMYTPEMLQKILNNDPNPIPHPIYGGWMLFFTSTDWIKELLENGKQQRHAISVSGSSPNSSYYLSGSYSDQRGVVKYANDNNKLYNLRMNYDYNLTKGIRLESKLSFDHQHRSDIAGVGNWVIGEAIFGMPNHPVYTKDGKFFAQGGWSNAVAFAKEAPTSSYNTRNINANFKLIADIVSGLKLNVQAGTNYTAKNSTDMGKPVPLYQWDGTLAYYSIANPGQSWLEEQNGTVNYQNYNSYLQYNKKFAGRHDIDFMVGGSYEKNELKNTTAGRYNIVSDNVWDLNLGVGDMYSKGGANHWAIGSYFSRLGYVLDDKYMLEANLRFDGSSRFQLSDKRWGMFPGVSVGWRISKESFMQDISWINELKLRGSYGKVGNQDGIGLYDFIQQINLGGVYPFGAGRQDPAATLQGMVAYNRTWETVVNKNVGVDATLLRNKLTFSFDYFNKINNDMLINVTYPSMLGATPPSSNAGELKTWGFETSLGWKDNVGDFQYSARVILSDAENKLVNLGGANTYTLGMNNTREGYPINSYFAYVFDGIIRTQKELDDYKKLEGVPSGIGIGDARFKDLNGDGKISLYSDKAGTDGDVTYVGNTAPRYSYGINLGAKYKGFDFGVFFQGVGKRTLFRVGEYSMPWSDWWRQPPAFYYGKTWNEDRPNAEYPRLSFGDIRWWNYQPSTMQKINAAYVRLKNLQLGYSLPANLIRKVALTNARIYVSGQDLWEKHHVLGGWDPESADWGGNYPFQRYYSFGIDITF
;
A
#
# COMPACT_ATOMS: atom_id res chain seq x y z
N MET A 1 74.11 -40.32 -53.95
CA MET A 1 72.76 -39.80 -53.59
C MET A 1 72.46 -39.71 -52.08
N LYS A 2 73.12 -40.54 -51.19
CA LYS A 2 72.80 -40.44 -49.69
C LYS A 2 73.44 -39.23 -49.00
N LYS A 3 74.50 -38.56 -49.48
CA LYS A 3 75.09 -37.39 -48.87
C LYS A 3 74.38 -36.04 -49.23
N ALA A 4 73.63 -36.01 -50.32
CA ALA A 4 72.88 -34.80 -50.77
C ALA A 4 71.51 -34.69 -50.01
N VAL A 5 70.94 -35.79 -49.67
CA VAL A 5 69.65 -35.82 -48.96
C VAL A 5 69.82 -35.41 -47.43
N SER A 6 70.99 -35.76 -46.86
CA SER A 6 71.24 -35.36 -45.45
C SER A 6 71.58 -33.86 -45.34
N ALA A 7 72.14 -33.23 -46.33
CA ALA A 7 72.45 -31.77 -46.39
C ALA A 7 71.12 -30.95 -46.57
N PHE A 8 70.18 -31.50 -47.35
CA PHE A 8 68.92 -30.81 -47.62
C PHE A 8 67.93 -30.93 -46.39
N LEU A 9 67.99 -32.05 -45.66
CA LEU A 9 67.28 -32.20 -44.39
C LEU A 9 67.91 -31.36 -43.27
N PHE A 10 69.16 -31.09 -43.27
CA PHE A 10 69.86 -30.22 -42.29
C PHE A 10 69.61 -28.74 -42.59
N LEU A 11 69.41 -28.32 -43.87
CA LEU A 11 68.99 -26.98 -44.24
C LEU A 11 67.47 -26.70 -44.00
N LEU A 12 66.66 -27.72 -44.08
CA LEU A 12 65.23 -27.62 -43.76
C LEU A 12 65.01 -27.53 -42.25
N LEU A 13 65.86 -28.07 -41.40
CA LEU A 13 65.83 -27.94 -39.94
C LEU A 13 66.32 -26.58 -39.41
N LEU A 14 67.06 -25.82 -40.22
CA LEU A 14 67.57 -24.47 -39.90
C LEU A 14 66.60 -23.35 -40.26
N TYR A 15 65.56 -23.59 -41.08
CA TYR A 15 64.48 -22.60 -41.41
C TYR A 15 63.21 -22.64 -40.58
N GLY A 16 63.20 -23.44 -39.51
CA GLY A 16 61.93 -23.76 -38.77
C GLY A 16 61.77 -23.12 -37.42
N HIS A 17 62.56 -22.17 -36.95
CA HIS A 17 62.30 -21.52 -35.64
C HIS A 17 62.64 -20.03 -35.64
N ALA A 18 61.89 -19.25 -36.35
CA ALA A 18 61.62 -17.87 -35.92
C ALA A 18 60.50 -18.00 -34.83
N ALA A 19 60.89 -18.43 -33.62
CA ALA A 19 60.02 -18.33 -32.43
C ALA A 19 59.80 -16.84 -32.18
N PHE A 20 58.61 -16.33 -32.50
CA PHE A 20 58.14 -15.04 -31.99
C PHE A 20 58.10 -15.15 -30.47
N ALA A 21 59.10 -14.60 -29.78
CA ALA A 21 59.11 -14.54 -28.32
C ALA A 21 57.98 -13.65 -27.86
N GLN A 22 56.93 -14.25 -27.28
CA GLN A 22 55.91 -13.50 -26.59
C GLN A 22 56.56 -12.75 -25.43
N SER A 23 56.46 -11.41 -25.45
CA SER A 23 56.92 -10.56 -24.36
C SER A 23 55.91 -10.52 -23.24
N GLU A 24 56.36 -10.49 -22.00
CA GLU A 24 55.53 -10.26 -20.83
C GLU A 24 55.22 -8.76 -20.75
N ILE A 25 53.98 -8.40 -21.03
CA ILE A 25 53.47 -7.03 -20.96
C ILE A 25 52.85 -6.80 -19.58
N LYS A 26 53.36 -5.81 -18.88
CA LYS A 26 52.85 -5.36 -17.56
C LYS A 26 52.19 -4.00 -17.65
N GLY A 27 51.37 -3.67 -16.69
CA GLY A 27 50.79 -2.34 -16.62
C GLY A 27 49.84 -2.15 -15.47
N THR A 28 49.35 -0.93 -15.37
CA THR A 28 48.32 -0.56 -14.38
C THR A 28 47.10 -0.02 -15.08
N VAL A 29 45.92 -0.39 -14.54
CA VAL A 29 44.62 0.16 -14.96
C VAL A 29 44.06 0.98 -13.81
N ARG A 30 43.67 2.22 -14.11
CA ARG A 30 43.11 3.16 -13.13
C ARG A 30 41.97 3.95 -13.75
N ASP A 31 41.16 4.60 -12.89
CA ASP A 31 40.27 5.69 -13.26
C ASP A 31 40.73 7.01 -12.63
N GLU A 32 39.89 8.05 -12.69
CA GLU A 32 40.14 9.35 -12.05
C GLU A 32 40.25 9.28 -10.51
N LYS A 33 39.75 8.20 -9.92
CA LYS A 33 39.71 8.00 -8.46
C LYS A 33 40.80 7.09 -7.91
N GLY A 34 41.48 6.34 -8.75
CA GLY A 34 42.58 5.45 -8.36
C GLY A 34 42.66 4.14 -9.15
N PRO A 35 43.44 3.16 -8.69
CA PRO A 35 43.64 1.88 -9.36
C PRO A 35 42.34 1.04 -9.35
N LEU A 36 42.08 0.35 -10.47
CA LEU A 36 40.88 -0.49 -10.66
C LEU A 36 41.24 -1.97 -10.55
N GLN A 37 40.71 -2.64 -9.53
CA GLN A 37 40.82 -4.09 -9.35
C GLN A 37 39.78 -4.83 -10.19
N GLY A 38 40.16 -6.00 -10.77
CA GLY A 38 39.20 -6.88 -11.47
C GLY A 38 38.86 -6.45 -12.89
N VAL A 39 39.63 -5.52 -13.48
CA VAL A 39 39.51 -5.18 -14.90
C VAL A 39 39.92 -6.39 -15.73
N SER A 40 39.09 -6.83 -16.65
CA SER A 40 39.43 -7.90 -17.59
C SER A 40 40.32 -7.36 -18.70
N VAL A 41 41.50 -7.93 -18.87
CA VAL A 41 42.49 -7.60 -19.89
C VAL A 41 42.62 -8.80 -20.81
N VAL A 42 42.12 -8.73 -22.03
CA VAL A 42 42.02 -9.86 -22.97
C VAL A 42 42.73 -9.51 -24.30
N LEU A 43 43.45 -10.45 -24.86
CA LEU A 43 43.96 -10.38 -26.23
C LEU A 43 42.80 -10.43 -27.23
N LYS A 44 42.69 -9.40 -28.05
CA LYS A 44 41.60 -9.27 -29.03
C LYS A 44 41.54 -10.50 -29.94
N HIS A 45 40.35 -11.02 -30.18
CA HIS A 45 40.07 -12.24 -30.97
C HIS A 45 40.60 -13.57 -30.36
N THR A 46 40.97 -13.57 -29.08
CA THR A 46 41.40 -14.79 -28.37
C THR A 46 40.64 -14.96 -27.06
N THR A 47 40.78 -16.13 -26.42
CA THR A 47 40.22 -16.40 -25.06
C THR A 47 41.30 -16.18 -23.97
N LYS A 48 42.51 -15.69 -24.35
CA LYS A 48 43.61 -15.47 -23.40
C LYS A 48 43.42 -14.10 -22.73
N GLY A 49 43.29 -14.09 -21.39
CA GLY A 49 43.13 -12.86 -20.63
C GLY A 49 43.55 -13.04 -19.18
N VAL A 50 43.74 -11.90 -18.50
CA VAL A 50 44.04 -11.80 -17.06
C VAL A 50 43.12 -10.74 -16.45
N THR A 51 43.06 -10.70 -15.12
CA THR A 51 42.38 -9.65 -14.38
C THR A 51 43.36 -8.83 -13.57
N THR A 52 43.09 -7.52 -13.39
CA THR A 52 43.96 -6.67 -12.56
C THR A 52 43.82 -7.00 -11.08
N ASP A 53 44.96 -6.88 -10.37
CA ASP A 53 45.04 -7.05 -8.91
C ASP A 53 44.43 -5.84 -8.13
N VAL A 54 44.57 -5.87 -6.81
CA VAL A 54 44.04 -4.80 -5.91
C VAL A 54 44.68 -3.42 -6.11
N LEU A 55 45.87 -3.38 -6.74
CA LEU A 55 46.62 -2.17 -7.09
C LEU A 55 46.42 -1.80 -8.56
N GLY A 56 45.48 -2.49 -9.27
CA GLY A 56 45.21 -2.29 -10.66
C GLY A 56 46.26 -2.85 -11.63
N ASN A 57 47.25 -3.65 -11.15
CA ASN A 57 48.31 -4.20 -11.98
C ASN A 57 47.84 -5.42 -12.76
N PHE A 58 48.34 -5.59 -13.96
CA PHE A 58 48.17 -6.79 -14.79
C PHE A 58 49.50 -7.24 -15.38
N SER A 59 49.59 -8.52 -15.70
CA SER A 59 50.70 -9.11 -16.47
C SER A 59 50.15 -10.12 -17.47
N ILE A 60 50.38 -9.93 -18.75
CA ILE A 60 49.89 -10.78 -19.84
C ILE A 60 50.96 -11.00 -20.89
N ARG A 61 51.04 -12.20 -21.47
CA ARG A 61 51.96 -12.49 -22.58
C ARG A 61 51.28 -12.10 -23.90
N ALA A 62 51.91 -11.21 -24.66
CA ALA A 62 51.42 -10.75 -25.94
C ALA A 62 52.58 -10.49 -26.91
N ASN A 63 52.28 -10.51 -28.21
CA ASN A 63 53.25 -10.15 -29.27
C ASN A 63 53.17 -8.66 -29.61
N SER A 64 54.22 -8.12 -30.19
CA SER A 64 54.18 -6.80 -30.81
C SER A 64 53.12 -6.79 -31.90
N ARG A 65 52.23 -5.75 -31.88
CA ARG A 65 51.01 -5.56 -32.70
C ARG A 65 49.76 -6.31 -32.25
N ASP A 66 49.82 -7.11 -31.21
CA ASP A 66 48.58 -7.60 -30.59
C ASP A 66 47.76 -6.44 -29.98
N THR A 67 46.47 -6.56 -29.87
CA THR A 67 45.63 -5.55 -29.24
C THR A 67 45.10 -6.10 -27.93
N LEU A 68 45.35 -5.39 -26.81
CA LEU A 68 44.76 -5.66 -25.52
C LEU A 68 43.42 -4.91 -25.40
N VAL A 69 42.39 -5.61 -25.01
CA VAL A 69 41.05 -5.07 -24.74
C VAL A 69 40.83 -5.04 -23.24
N PHE A 70 40.66 -3.85 -22.70
CA PHE A 70 40.36 -3.61 -21.29
C PHE A 70 38.86 -3.42 -21.12
N THR A 71 38.21 -4.27 -20.33
CA THR A 71 36.77 -4.18 -20.03
C THR A 71 36.53 -4.22 -18.53
N TYR A 72 35.70 -3.30 -18.07
CA TYR A 72 35.28 -3.26 -16.68
C TYR A 72 33.83 -2.74 -16.60
N THR A 73 33.03 -3.31 -15.66
CA THR A 73 31.61 -2.94 -15.52
C THR A 73 31.48 -1.46 -15.14
N GLY A 74 30.75 -0.69 -15.93
CA GLY A 74 30.57 0.75 -15.74
C GLY A 74 31.59 1.64 -16.45
N PHE A 75 32.54 1.07 -17.21
CA PHE A 75 33.54 1.80 -17.98
C PHE A 75 33.45 1.50 -19.47
N ALA A 76 33.86 2.45 -20.28
CA ALA A 76 33.97 2.23 -21.72
C ALA A 76 35.13 1.25 -22.01
N PRO A 77 34.91 0.22 -22.85
CA PRO A 77 35.99 -0.65 -23.28
C PRO A 77 37.11 0.17 -23.95
N GLN A 78 38.37 -0.09 -23.60
CA GLN A 78 39.51 0.55 -24.20
C GLN A 78 40.41 -0.48 -24.87
N GLU A 79 40.86 -0.18 -26.10
CA GLU A 79 41.78 -1.01 -26.85
C GLU A 79 43.17 -0.35 -26.90
N VAL A 80 44.20 -1.13 -26.61
CA VAL A 80 45.57 -0.67 -26.64
C VAL A 80 46.37 -1.65 -27.50
N VAL A 81 47.00 -1.14 -28.55
CA VAL A 81 47.89 -1.94 -29.39
C VAL A 81 49.24 -2.08 -28.71
N VAL A 82 49.73 -3.31 -28.59
CA VAL A 82 51.04 -3.63 -28.02
C VAL A 82 52.15 -3.20 -29.00
N GLY A 83 52.94 -2.21 -28.59
CA GLY A 83 54.16 -1.76 -29.31
C GLY A 83 55.42 -2.31 -28.67
N ASP A 84 56.49 -1.55 -28.74
CA ASP A 84 57.78 -1.95 -28.19
C ASP A 84 57.94 -1.72 -26.67
N GLN A 85 56.91 -1.17 -26.02
CA GLN A 85 56.90 -0.92 -24.59
C GLN A 85 56.48 -2.19 -23.85
N SER A 86 57.12 -2.51 -22.72
CA SER A 86 56.79 -3.61 -21.84
C SER A 86 55.82 -3.22 -20.70
N TYR A 87 55.53 -1.90 -20.55
CA TYR A 87 54.67 -1.38 -19.49
C TYR A 87 53.64 -0.39 -20.01
N TYR A 88 52.35 -0.58 -19.65
CA TYR A 88 51.21 0.26 -20.08
C TYR A 88 50.42 0.81 -18.89
N SER A 89 50.22 2.12 -18.86
CA SER A 89 49.28 2.74 -17.91
C SER A 89 48.00 3.10 -18.66
N VAL A 90 46.90 2.43 -18.29
CA VAL A 90 45.60 2.57 -18.96
C VAL A 90 44.65 3.27 -18.03
N THR A 91 44.06 4.39 -18.45
CA THR A 91 43.03 5.08 -17.68
C THR A 91 41.69 4.80 -18.32
N LEU A 92 40.83 4.04 -17.64
CA LEU A 92 39.46 3.83 -18.10
C LEU A 92 38.61 5.03 -17.74
N SER A 93 37.91 5.57 -18.73
CA SER A 93 36.89 6.58 -18.52
C SER A 93 35.55 5.92 -18.18
N GLY A 94 34.85 6.43 -17.15
CA GLY A 94 33.50 6.00 -16.85
C GLY A 94 32.64 6.05 -18.10
N ASN A 95 31.93 4.97 -18.39
CA ASN A 95 31.03 4.94 -19.54
C ASN A 95 29.89 5.91 -19.25
N ALA A 96 29.96 7.12 -19.78
CA ALA A 96 28.86 8.09 -19.76
C ALA A 96 27.65 7.65 -20.62
N LYS A 97 27.77 6.55 -21.39
CA LYS A 97 26.58 5.76 -21.77
C LYS A 97 26.10 5.11 -20.50
N ALA A 98 25.13 5.78 -19.81
CA ALA A 98 24.34 5.22 -18.75
C ALA A 98 24.10 3.74 -19.06
N LEU A 99 24.31 2.86 -18.06
CA LEU A 99 23.68 1.54 -18.05
C LEU A 99 22.26 1.77 -18.54
N GLU A 100 21.96 1.28 -19.75
CA GLU A 100 20.65 1.52 -20.36
C GLU A 100 19.62 1.01 -19.36
N ASP A 101 18.84 1.92 -18.75
CA ASP A 101 17.84 1.59 -17.74
C ASP A 101 16.87 0.55 -18.33
N VAL A 102 17.02 -0.69 -17.90
CA VAL A 102 16.15 -1.79 -18.29
C VAL A 102 15.02 -1.88 -17.30
N VAL A 103 13.79 -1.84 -17.78
CA VAL A 103 12.57 -1.90 -16.99
C VAL A 103 11.91 -3.25 -17.18
N VAL A 104 11.46 -3.87 -16.10
CA VAL A 104 10.65 -5.10 -16.15
C VAL A 104 9.25 -4.72 -16.64
N VAL A 105 8.81 -5.39 -17.68
CA VAL A 105 7.47 -5.28 -18.29
C VAL A 105 6.81 -6.65 -18.34
N GLY A 106 5.56 -6.75 -18.79
CA GLY A 106 4.86 -8.02 -18.88
C GLY A 106 5.67 -9.10 -19.60
N TYR A 107 5.98 -10.18 -18.90
CA TYR A 107 6.71 -11.37 -19.38
C TYR A 107 8.13 -11.12 -19.92
N GLY A 108 8.77 -9.97 -19.59
CA GLY A 108 10.13 -9.68 -20.04
C GLY A 108 10.70 -8.36 -19.54
N THR A 109 11.79 -7.94 -20.16
CA THR A 109 12.47 -6.66 -19.85
C THR A 109 12.62 -5.83 -21.12
N ARG A 110 12.50 -4.51 -21.01
CA ARG A 110 12.73 -3.57 -22.11
C ARG A 110 13.61 -2.40 -21.67
N ARG A 111 14.34 -1.84 -22.60
CA ARG A 111 15.06 -0.58 -22.38
C ARG A 111 14.05 0.55 -22.20
N LYS A 112 14.20 1.36 -21.17
CA LYS A 112 13.29 2.47 -20.83
C LYS A 112 13.02 3.42 -22.00
N GLN A 113 14.04 3.67 -22.81
CA GLN A 113 13.93 4.52 -24.01
C GLN A 113 12.93 4.00 -25.06
N PHE A 114 12.69 2.67 -25.11
CA PHE A 114 11.79 2.01 -26.07
C PHE A 114 10.41 1.70 -25.49
N LEU A 115 10.14 2.09 -24.25
CA LEU A 115 8.80 1.96 -23.68
C LEU A 115 7.85 2.97 -24.33
N THR A 116 6.72 2.50 -24.80
CA THR A 116 5.65 3.30 -25.44
C THR A 116 4.49 3.58 -24.50
N GLY A 117 4.31 2.81 -23.43
CA GLY A 117 3.29 3.03 -22.41
C GLY A 117 3.84 3.68 -21.14
N SER A 118 2.94 4.08 -20.24
CA SER A 118 3.30 4.67 -18.94
C SER A 118 3.75 3.60 -17.95
N VAL A 119 5.02 3.61 -17.59
CA VAL A 119 5.63 2.72 -16.59
C VAL A 119 6.44 3.56 -15.62
N SER A 120 6.17 3.38 -14.33
CA SER A 120 6.94 4.03 -13.26
C SER A 120 7.75 2.97 -12.52
N THR A 121 9.02 3.25 -12.24
CA THR A 121 9.90 2.31 -11.53
C THR A 121 10.47 2.97 -10.27
N VAL A 122 10.43 2.23 -9.16
CA VAL A 122 11.06 2.57 -7.89
C VAL A 122 12.17 1.55 -7.62
N ASN A 123 13.39 2.03 -7.39
CA ASN A 123 14.57 1.19 -7.21
C ASN A 123 14.87 0.89 -5.74
N ALA A 124 15.80 -0.04 -5.50
CA ALA A 124 16.20 -0.55 -4.19
C ALA A 124 16.55 0.54 -3.15
N GLU A 125 17.12 1.68 -3.58
CA GLU A 125 17.55 2.75 -2.67
C GLU A 125 16.42 3.28 -1.79
N VAL A 126 15.18 3.33 -2.32
CA VAL A 126 14.01 3.82 -1.57
C VAL A 126 13.64 2.89 -0.40
N PHE A 127 13.94 1.60 -0.53
CA PHE A 127 13.58 0.58 0.47
C PHE A 127 14.67 0.36 1.52
N GLN A 128 15.92 0.66 1.21
CA GLN A 128 17.07 0.30 2.06
C GLN A 128 17.24 1.21 3.27
N SER A 129 16.87 2.46 3.17
CA SER A 129 17.22 3.50 4.13
C SER A 129 16.06 3.95 5.02
N ARG A 130 14.87 3.38 4.86
CA ARG A 130 13.69 3.73 5.66
C ARG A 130 13.44 2.69 6.76
N PRO A 131 13.03 3.09 7.97
CA PRO A 131 12.69 2.20 9.07
C PRO A 131 11.32 1.55 8.87
N ILE A 132 11.08 0.97 7.69
CA ILE A 132 9.81 0.39 7.30
C ILE A 132 9.85 -1.13 7.43
N THR A 133 8.78 -1.71 7.93
CA THR A 133 8.51 -3.15 7.90
C THR A 133 7.72 -3.57 6.67
N ASN A 134 7.02 -2.63 6.03
CA ASN A 134 6.12 -2.85 4.92
C ASN A 134 6.55 -2.07 3.67
N ALA A 135 6.67 -2.75 2.52
CA ALA A 135 7.10 -2.12 1.28
C ALA A 135 6.09 -1.11 0.71
N PHE A 136 4.78 -1.25 0.99
CA PHE A 136 3.78 -0.26 0.57
C PHE A 136 4.00 1.11 1.22
N ALA A 137 4.42 1.12 2.49
CA ALA A 137 4.74 2.38 3.17
C ALA A 137 5.87 3.16 2.49
N ALA A 138 6.82 2.45 1.85
CA ALA A 138 7.90 3.09 1.08
C ALA A 138 7.43 3.67 -0.25
N LEU A 139 6.38 3.10 -0.84
CA LEU A 139 5.85 3.54 -2.14
C LEU A 139 4.95 4.77 -2.04
N GLN A 140 4.43 5.09 -0.84
CA GLN A 140 3.57 6.26 -0.64
C GLN A 140 4.25 7.54 -1.14
N GLY A 141 3.64 8.23 -2.12
CA GLY A 141 4.16 9.47 -2.69
C GLY A 141 5.40 9.34 -3.59
N GLU A 142 5.87 8.11 -3.91
CA GLU A 142 7.04 7.88 -4.77
C GLU A 142 6.66 7.59 -6.22
N VAL A 143 5.45 7.12 -6.47
CA VAL A 143 4.97 6.69 -7.80
C VAL A 143 3.91 7.67 -8.30
N PRO A 144 4.17 8.42 -9.39
CA PRO A 144 3.16 9.30 -9.99
C PRO A 144 1.90 8.51 -10.37
N GLY A 145 0.71 9.11 -10.18
CA GLY A 145 -0.57 8.48 -10.49
C GLY A 145 -0.98 7.34 -9.55
N THR A 146 -0.23 7.09 -8.49
CA THR A 146 -0.56 6.08 -7.48
C THR A 146 -0.85 6.76 -6.16
N TYR A 147 -2.00 6.46 -5.58
CA TYR A 147 -2.33 6.85 -4.21
C TYR A 147 -2.38 5.61 -3.33
N ILE A 148 -1.62 5.63 -2.26
CA ILE A 148 -1.54 4.56 -1.27
C ILE A 148 -1.96 5.15 0.06
N GLN A 149 -3.11 4.71 0.58
CA GLN A 149 -3.66 5.15 1.85
C GLN A 149 -3.42 4.08 2.91
N ARG A 150 -2.98 4.50 4.09
CA ARG A 150 -2.89 3.65 5.27
C ARG A 150 -4.13 3.85 6.13
N TYR A 151 -4.77 2.77 6.57
CA TYR A 151 -5.98 2.82 7.42
C TYR A 151 -5.70 2.62 8.90
N SER A 152 -4.64 1.90 9.25
CA SER A 152 -4.33 1.54 10.63
C SER A 152 -2.84 1.66 10.91
N GLY A 153 -2.49 1.98 12.16
CA GLY A 153 -1.12 1.93 12.68
C GLY A 153 -0.80 0.62 13.39
N GLN A 154 -1.73 -0.36 13.40
CA GLN A 154 -1.57 -1.61 14.12
C GLN A 154 -0.43 -2.45 13.54
N PRO A 155 0.51 -2.94 14.37
CA PRO A 155 1.58 -3.79 13.93
C PRO A 155 1.09 -5.02 13.14
N GLY A 156 1.57 -5.16 11.89
CA GLY A 156 1.24 -6.28 11.01
C GLY A 156 -0.18 -6.30 10.43
N SER A 157 -1.00 -5.29 10.73
CA SER A 157 -2.34 -5.05 10.17
C SER A 157 -2.51 -3.58 9.78
N GLU A 158 -1.52 -3.02 9.08
CA GLU A 158 -1.51 -1.61 8.69
C GLU A 158 -2.50 -1.28 7.59
N ASP A 159 -3.02 -2.27 6.89
CA ASP A 159 -4.00 -2.23 5.80
C ASP A 159 -3.81 -1.05 4.84
N PHE A 160 -3.19 -1.33 3.70
CA PHE A 160 -2.97 -0.34 2.65
C PHE A 160 -3.98 -0.49 1.52
N ASN A 161 -4.68 0.59 1.21
CA ASN A 161 -5.48 0.69 -0.01
C ASN A 161 -4.66 1.32 -1.12
N LEU A 162 -4.51 0.59 -2.22
CA LEU A 162 -3.77 1.01 -3.39
C LEU A 162 -4.75 1.41 -4.49
N ASN A 163 -4.47 2.56 -5.08
CA ASN A 163 -5.25 3.06 -6.21
C ASN A 163 -4.30 3.60 -7.28
N VAL A 164 -4.47 3.14 -8.53
CA VAL A 164 -3.69 3.60 -9.68
C VAL A 164 -4.60 4.39 -10.61
N ARG A 165 -4.32 5.70 -10.77
CA ARG A 165 -5.07 6.59 -11.66
C ARG A 165 -6.57 6.68 -11.32
N GLY A 166 -6.90 6.76 -10.02
CA GLY A 166 -8.28 6.87 -9.55
C GLY A 166 -9.10 5.58 -9.70
N ALA A 167 -10.35 5.62 -9.26
CA ALA A 167 -11.23 4.46 -9.26
C ALA A 167 -11.53 3.96 -10.67
N SER A 168 -11.62 2.63 -10.81
CA SER A 168 -11.95 1.95 -12.06
C SER A 168 -13.30 1.24 -12.02
N SER A 169 -13.88 1.02 -10.83
CA SER A 169 -15.18 0.38 -10.62
C SER A 169 -15.78 0.83 -9.29
N ILE A 170 -17.09 0.67 -9.10
CA ILE A 170 -17.78 0.84 -7.81
C ILE A 170 -17.75 -0.44 -6.96
N ASN A 171 -17.52 -1.60 -7.58
CA ASN A 171 -17.53 -2.92 -6.92
C ASN A 171 -16.15 -3.23 -6.32
N GLY A 172 -15.79 -2.49 -5.27
CA GLY A 172 -14.43 -2.52 -4.77
C GLY A 172 -13.47 -1.88 -5.78
N ALA A 173 -12.51 -1.09 -5.34
CA ALA A 173 -11.43 -0.71 -6.25
C ALA A 173 -10.86 -2.01 -6.83
N ALA A 174 -10.78 -2.12 -8.15
CA ALA A 174 -10.01 -3.19 -8.76
C ALA A 174 -8.61 -3.09 -8.16
N SER A 175 -8.34 -3.92 -7.16
CA SER A 175 -7.06 -3.87 -6.43
C SER A 175 -5.95 -4.13 -7.43
N PRO A 176 -4.86 -3.39 -7.43
CA PRO A 176 -3.75 -3.64 -8.32
C PRO A 176 -3.23 -5.07 -8.16
N LEU A 177 -2.92 -5.71 -9.28
CA LEU A 177 -2.28 -7.02 -9.27
C LEU A 177 -0.82 -6.87 -8.82
N VAL A 178 -0.43 -7.55 -7.76
CA VAL A 178 0.96 -7.56 -7.27
C VAL A 178 1.62 -8.88 -7.66
N LEU A 179 2.64 -8.80 -8.51
CA LEU A 179 3.44 -9.95 -8.94
C LEU A 179 4.85 -9.85 -8.36
N ILE A 180 5.20 -10.78 -7.49
CA ILE A 180 6.56 -10.92 -6.96
C ILE A 180 7.29 -11.95 -7.81
N ASP A 181 8.28 -11.48 -8.57
CA ASP A 181 9.04 -12.33 -9.50
C ASP A 181 8.17 -13.09 -10.52
N GLY A 182 7.01 -12.54 -10.86
CA GLY A 182 6.10 -13.07 -11.88
C GLY A 182 4.97 -13.96 -11.35
N ILE A 183 4.84 -14.12 -10.03
CA ILE A 183 3.74 -14.83 -9.36
C ILE A 183 3.02 -13.88 -8.41
N GLU A 184 1.69 -13.99 -8.33
CA GLU A 184 0.90 -13.22 -7.38
C GLU A 184 1.37 -13.47 -5.95
N GLY A 185 1.61 -12.38 -5.20
CA GLY A 185 2.14 -12.45 -3.85
C GLY A 185 1.74 -11.27 -2.97
N ASN A 186 1.95 -11.43 -1.67
CA ASN A 186 1.63 -10.42 -0.67
C ASN A 186 2.87 -9.57 -0.36
N LEU A 187 2.85 -8.31 -0.79
CA LEU A 187 3.94 -7.35 -0.55
C LEU A 187 4.10 -6.99 0.94
N ASN A 188 3.05 -7.16 1.77
CA ASN A 188 3.14 -6.93 3.23
C ASN A 188 4.04 -7.94 3.94
N LEU A 189 4.22 -9.14 3.38
CA LEU A 189 5.07 -10.18 3.93
C LEU A 189 6.51 -10.14 3.38
N LEU A 190 6.76 -9.35 2.32
CA LEU A 190 8.07 -9.27 1.68
C LEU A 190 9.02 -8.35 2.46
N ASN A 191 10.21 -8.85 2.80
CA ASN A 191 11.26 -8.01 3.36
C ASN A 191 11.68 -6.90 2.37
N PRO A 192 11.51 -5.61 2.71
CA PRO A 192 11.89 -4.50 1.82
C PRO A 192 13.36 -4.53 1.36
N SER A 193 14.26 -5.11 2.18
CA SER A 193 15.68 -5.23 1.82
C SER A 193 15.96 -6.20 0.67
N ASP A 194 15.03 -7.12 0.35
CA ASP A 194 15.15 -8.07 -0.76
C ASP A 194 14.69 -7.50 -2.10
N ILE A 195 14.08 -6.32 -2.12
CA ILE A 195 13.56 -5.69 -3.33
C ILE A 195 14.71 -5.06 -4.14
N GLU A 196 14.80 -5.40 -5.42
CA GLU A 196 15.67 -4.71 -6.40
C GLU A 196 14.95 -3.55 -7.06
N SER A 197 13.69 -3.76 -7.47
CA SER A 197 12.85 -2.72 -8.06
C SER A 197 11.37 -3.09 -8.02
N ILE A 198 10.51 -2.07 -8.07
CA ILE A 198 9.06 -2.21 -8.31
C ILE A 198 8.72 -1.37 -9.53
N SER A 199 8.18 -2.02 -10.58
CA SER A 199 7.65 -1.36 -11.76
C SER A 199 6.12 -1.38 -11.72
N VAL A 200 5.50 -0.22 -11.91
CA VAL A 200 4.04 -0.06 -11.94
C VAL A 200 3.61 0.13 -13.38
N LEU A 201 2.90 -0.87 -13.92
CA LEU A 201 2.33 -0.84 -15.26
C LEU A 201 0.95 -0.21 -15.23
N LYS A 202 0.73 0.71 -16.14
CA LYS A 202 -0.53 1.45 -16.31
C LYS A 202 -1.00 1.34 -17.76
N ASP A 203 -2.25 1.68 -18.04
CA ASP A 203 -2.82 1.75 -19.40
C ASP A 203 -2.67 0.49 -20.26
N ALA A 204 -2.33 0.67 -21.54
CA ALA A 204 -2.14 -0.41 -22.51
C ALA A 204 -1.03 -1.40 -22.09
N GLN A 205 -0.07 -1.02 -21.26
CA GLN A 205 0.94 -1.94 -20.74
C GLN A 205 0.35 -2.97 -19.78
N ALA A 206 -0.72 -2.61 -19.06
CA ALA A 206 -1.44 -3.53 -18.19
C ALA A 206 -2.33 -4.52 -18.98
N SER A 207 -2.66 -4.26 -20.28
CA SER A 207 -3.54 -5.12 -21.07
C SER A 207 -2.96 -6.51 -21.32
N ILE A 208 -1.64 -6.69 -21.27
CA ILE A 208 -1.00 -8.01 -21.34
C ILE A 208 -1.40 -8.93 -20.17
N TYR A 209 -1.91 -8.35 -19.05
CA TYR A 209 -2.47 -9.06 -17.88
C TYR A 209 -4.00 -9.16 -17.93
N GLY A 210 -4.64 -8.66 -18.99
CA GLY A 210 -6.05 -8.87 -19.36
C GLY A 210 -7.02 -8.62 -18.23
N ALA A 211 -7.69 -9.69 -17.83
CA ALA A 211 -8.72 -9.72 -16.77
C ALA A 211 -8.25 -9.28 -15.38
N ARG A 212 -6.95 -9.21 -15.13
CA ARG A 212 -6.33 -8.85 -13.85
C ARG A 212 -5.70 -7.46 -13.89
N GLY A 213 -5.74 -6.74 -15.04
CA GLY A 213 -5.04 -5.48 -15.26
C GLY A 213 -5.80 -4.22 -14.92
N ALA A 214 -7.08 -4.26 -14.56
CA ALA A 214 -7.95 -3.09 -14.41
C ALA A 214 -7.49 -2.09 -13.32
N GLY A 215 -6.94 -2.59 -12.22
CA GLY A 215 -6.39 -1.80 -11.11
C GLY A 215 -4.94 -1.35 -11.33
N GLY A 216 -4.30 -1.72 -12.46
CA GLY A 216 -2.86 -1.61 -12.67
C GLY A 216 -2.09 -2.83 -12.17
N VAL A 217 -0.80 -2.91 -12.49
CA VAL A 217 0.03 -4.07 -12.13
C VAL A 217 1.34 -3.62 -11.50
N PHE A 218 1.66 -4.15 -10.31
CA PHE A 218 2.91 -3.96 -9.61
C PHE A 218 3.82 -5.16 -9.86
N LEU A 219 4.90 -4.94 -10.59
CA LEU A 219 5.92 -5.95 -10.86
C LEU A 219 7.08 -5.78 -9.89
N VAL A 220 7.14 -6.62 -8.89
CA VAL A 220 8.19 -6.63 -7.87
C VAL A 220 9.29 -7.57 -8.31
N THR A 221 10.49 -7.05 -8.47
CA THR A 221 11.69 -7.83 -8.76
C THR A 221 12.55 -7.92 -7.52
N THR A 222 12.89 -9.13 -7.11
CA THR A 222 13.76 -9.34 -5.97
C THR A 222 15.23 -9.45 -6.41
N LYS A 223 16.14 -9.17 -5.48
CA LYS A 223 17.61 -9.18 -5.71
C LYS A 223 18.10 -10.53 -6.22
N ARG A 224 19.10 -10.50 -7.08
CA ARG A 224 19.79 -11.67 -7.65
C ARG A 224 21.28 -11.57 -7.39
N GLY A 225 22.00 -12.69 -7.54
CA GLY A 225 23.46 -12.68 -7.55
C GLY A 225 24.01 -11.81 -8.67
N LYS A 226 24.93 -10.92 -8.34
CA LYS A 226 25.65 -10.08 -9.32
C LYS A 226 27.04 -10.67 -9.58
N SER A 227 27.55 -10.46 -10.79
CA SER A 227 28.91 -10.88 -11.17
C SER A 227 29.96 -10.32 -10.20
N GLY A 228 30.88 -11.13 -9.75
CA GLY A 228 31.96 -10.78 -8.81
C GLY A 228 32.11 -11.79 -7.67
N SER A 229 32.92 -11.43 -6.66
CA SER A 229 33.11 -12.24 -5.45
C SER A 229 31.83 -12.35 -4.62
N THR A 230 31.71 -13.40 -3.84
CA THR A 230 30.65 -13.55 -2.84
C THR A 230 30.65 -12.37 -1.87
N LYS A 231 29.48 -11.77 -1.66
CA LYS A 231 29.25 -10.68 -0.71
C LYS A 231 28.27 -11.12 0.36
N ILE A 232 28.61 -10.85 1.61
CA ILE A 232 27.73 -11.01 2.75
C ILE A 232 27.33 -9.62 3.22
N THR A 233 26.04 -9.35 3.28
CA THR A 233 25.52 -8.05 3.72
C THR A 233 24.63 -8.24 4.94
N TYR A 234 24.85 -7.43 5.97
CA TYR A 234 24.01 -7.34 7.15
C TYR A 234 23.44 -5.93 7.28
N ASN A 235 22.12 -5.85 7.41
CA ASN A 235 21.38 -4.62 7.64
C ASN A 235 20.64 -4.72 8.97
N ASN A 236 20.66 -3.65 9.74
CA ASN A 236 19.96 -3.56 11.00
C ASN A 236 19.27 -2.21 11.13
N ASN A 237 18.11 -2.20 11.78
CA ASN A 237 17.41 -0.99 12.14
C ASN A 237 16.68 -1.16 13.47
N PHE A 238 16.90 -0.23 14.40
CA PHE A 238 16.15 -0.08 15.65
C PHE A 238 15.35 1.21 15.61
N ALA A 239 14.09 1.16 16.02
CA ALA A 239 13.24 2.33 16.10
C ALA A 239 12.46 2.38 17.41
N ILE A 240 12.29 3.61 17.93
CA ILE A 240 11.29 3.95 18.93
C ILE A 240 10.14 4.60 18.16
N THR A 241 8.92 4.18 18.48
CA THR A 241 7.73 4.73 17.82
C THR A 241 6.94 5.57 18.80
N LYS A 242 6.48 6.74 18.33
CA LYS A 242 5.63 7.65 19.10
C LYS A 242 4.28 7.79 18.38
N MET A 243 3.20 7.69 19.12
CA MET A 243 1.85 7.87 18.57
C MET A 243 1.65 9.25 17.95
N SER A 244 0.84 9.28 16.90
CA SER A 244 0.35 10.52 16.25
C SER A 244 -1.09 10.30 15.75
N GLY A 245 -1.80 11.39 15.49
CA GLY A 245 -3.15 11.30 14.94
C GLY A 245 -4.20 10.81 15.94
N MET A 246 -4.02 11.12 17.24
CA MET A 246 -4.99 10.81 18.29
C MET A 246 -5.84 12.04 18.62
N MET A 247 -7.13 11.81 18.86
CA MET A 247 -8.01 12.89 19.31
C MET A 247 -7.72 13.27 20.76
N GLU A 248 -7.83 14.57 21.06
CA GLU A 248 -7.76 15.08 22.41
C GLU A 248 -9.06 14.84 23.15
N SER A 249 -8.98 14.20 24.33
CA SER A 249 -10.10 14.03 25.25
C SER A 249 -10.28 15.29 26.11
N PRO A 250 -11.51 15.70 26.47
CA PRO A 250 -11.72 16.80 27.40
C PRO A 250 -11.23 16.42 28.80
N THR A 251 -10.80 17.40 29.57
CA THR A 251 -10.63 17.22 31.01
C THR A 251 -12.01 17.12 31.70
N THR A 252 -12.06 16.59 32.94
CA THR A 252 -13.31 16.57 33.72
C THR A 252 -13.93 17.94 33.90
N TYR A 253 -13.11 19.00 34.04
CA TYR A 253 -13.60 20.37 34.13
C TYR A 253 -14.28 20.83 32.83
N GLN A 254 -13.64 20.58 31.68
CA GLN A 254 -14.21 20.92 30.37
C GLN A 254 -15.51 20.14 30.10
N PHE A 255 -15.52 18.84 30.45
CA PHE A 255 -16.72 18.00 30.38
C PHE A 255 -17.85 18.57 31.24
N ALA A 256 -17.58 18.89 32.51
CA ALA A 256 -18.56 19.44 33.47
C ALA A 256 -19.17 20.76 33.00
N ILE A 257 -18.35 21.67 32.44
CA ILE A 257 -18.84 22.93 31.87
C ILE A 257 -19.77 22.67 30.68
N MET A 258 -19.37 21.78 29.74
CA MET A 258 -20.20 21.45 28.58
C MET A 258 -21.52 20.80 28.99
N GLU A 259 -21.50 19.93 29.99
CA GLU A 259 -22.73 19.27 30.50
C GLU A 259 -23.64 20.28 31.20
N ASN A 260 -23.11 21.22 31.98
CA ASN A 260 -23.89 22.30 32.56
C ASN A 260 -24.53 23.18 31.48
N GLU A 261 -23.82 23.56 30.45
CA GLU A 261 -24.35 24.33 29.31
C GLU A 261 -25.51 23.55 28.65
N ALA A 262 -25.37 22.26 28.40
CA ALA A 262 -26.40 21.44 27.79
C ALA A 262 -27.66 21.33 28.67
N ASN A 263 -27.48 21.16 30.00
CA ASN A 263 -28.59 21.10 30.95
C ASN A 263 -29.38 22.43 31.00
N ILE A 264 -28.66 23.57 31.10
CA ILE A 264 -29.28 24.89 31.11
C ILE A 264 -30.08 25.14 29.85
N HIS A 265 -29.52 24.81 28.68
CA HIS A 265 -30.23 24.95 27.41
C HIS A 265 -31.44 24.04 27.24
N ASN A 266 -31.52 22.95 27.99
CA ASN A 266 -32.68 22.08 28.06
C ASN A 266 -33.69 22.46 29.17
N GLY A 267 -33.46 23.62 29.85
CA GLY A 267 -34.31 24.11 30.91
C GLY A 267 -34.11 23.38 32.25
N ALA A 268 -33.03 22.61 32.40
CA ALA A 268 -32.66 21.93 33.65
C ALA A 268 -31.62 22.75 34.44
N ALA A 269 -31.50 22.44 35.74
CA ALA A 269 -30.46 23.03 36.58
C ALA A 269 -29.06 22.51 36.13
N PRO A 270 -27.99 23.30 36.34
CA PRO A 270 -26.62 22.84 36.15
C PRO A 270 -26.34 21.58 36.97
N MET A 271 -25.73 20.57 36.38
CA MET A 271 -25.36 19.32 37.06
C MET A 271 -24.24 19.53 38.09
N TYR A 272 -23.25 20.36 37.73
CA TYR A 272 -22.11 20.67 38.56
C TYR A 272 -22.24 22.08 39.14
N THR A 273 -22.38 22.16 40.50
CA THR A 273 -22.43 23.43 41.21
C THR A 273 -21.05 24.12 41.21
N PRO A 274 -20.97 25.43 41.52
CA PRO A 274 -19.66 26.11 41.63
C PRO A 274 -18.67 25.43 42.60
N GLU A 275 -19.21 24.84 43.72
CA GLU A 275 -18.38 24.10 44.67
C GLU A 275 -17.88 22.77 44.08
N MET A 276 -18.68 22.07 43.29
CA MET A 276 -18.27 20.85 42.57
C MET A 276 -17.23 21.15 41.49
N LEU A 277 -17.38 22.25 40.75
CA LEU A 277 -16.36 22.69 39.79
C LEU A 277 -15.04 23.03 40.49
N GLN A 278 -15.09 23.64 41.70
CA GLN A 278 -13.88 23.86 42.48
C GLN A 278 -13.24 22.56 42.97
N LYS A 279 -14.04 21.54 43.36
CA LYS A 279 -13.53 20.22 43.70
C LYS A 279 -12.82 19.57 42.49
N ILE A 280 -13.36 19.72 41.28
CA ILE A 280 -12.71 19.21 40.02
C ILE A 280 -11.37 19.93 39.81
N LEU A 281 -11.31 21.25 39.94
CA LEU A 281 -10.05 22.02 39.81
C LEU A 281 -9.01 21.59 40.83
N ASN A 282 -9.44 21.23 42.05
CA ASN A 282 -8.57 20.75 43.12
C ASN A 282 -8.27 19.23 43.01
N ASN A 283 -8.84 18.52 42.02
CA ASN A 283 -8.70 17.08 41.83
C ASN A 283 -9.08 16.27 43.09
N ASP A 284 -10.22 16.62 43.72
CA ASP A 284 -10.69 16.02 44.98
C ASP A 284 -10.95 14.50 44.76
N PRO A 285 -10.29 13.61 45.53
CA PRO A 285 -10.44 12.18 45.36
C PRO A 285 -11.76 11.63 45.95
N ASN A 286 -12.54 12.43 46.68
CA ASN A 286 -13.73 11.99 47.36
C ASN A 286 -14.97 12.23 46.48
N PRO A 287 -15.57 11.16 45.85
CA PRO A 287 -16.81 11.30 45.10
C PRO A 287 -18.01 11.50 46.02
N ILE A 288 -19.08 11.99 45.45
CA ILE A 288 -20.38 12.09 46.12
C ILE A 288 -21.43 11.19 45.42
N PRO A 289 -22.53 10.82 46.09
CA PRO A 289 -23.64 10.19 45.37
C PRO A 289 -24.14 11.05 44.22
N HIS A 290 -24.41 10.40 43.08
CA HIS A 290 -24.87 11.10 41.91
C HIS A 290 -26.26 11.72 42.13
N PRO A 291 -26.47 13.02 41.88
CA PRO A 291 -27.70 13.71 42.23
C PRO A 291 -28.95 13.19 41.52
N ILE A 292 -28.80 12.59 40.33
CA ILE A 292 -29.92 12.14 39.49
C ILE A 292 -30.02 10.61 39.45
N TYR A 293 -28.89 9.89 39.32
CA TYR A 293 -28.88 8.46 39.11
C TYR A 293 -28.59 7.73 40.43
N GLY A 294 -29.58 7.11 41.00
CA GLY A 294 -29.44 6.35 42.25
C GLY A 294 -28.42 5.20 42.11
N GLY A 295 -27.57 5.05 43.12
CA GLY A 295 -26.54 4.04 43.16
C GLY A 295 -25.27 4.43 42.40
N TRP A 296 -25.24 5.55 41.69
CA TRP A 296 -24.06 6.04 40.99
C TRP A 296 -23.29 7.05 41.86
N MET A 297 -22.04 7.26 41.51
CA MET A 297 -21.17 8.25 42.12
C MET A 297 -20.76 9.32 41.09
N LEU A 298 -20.59 10.55 41.56
CA LEU A 298 -20.06 11.67 40.80
C LEU A 298 -18.61 11.93 41.27
N PHE A 299 -17.68 11.85 40.35
CA PHE A 299 -16.24 11.97 40.63
C PHE A 299 -15.73 13.35 40.22
N PHE A 300 -14.67 13.83 40.92
CA PHE A 300 -14.03 15.16 40.69
C PHE A 300 -12.58 15.04 40.19
N THR A 301 -12.10 13.80 40.03
CA THR A 301 -10.78 13.51 39.45
C THR A 301 -10.83 13.52 37.93
N SER A 302 -9.68 13.66 37.28
CA SER A 302 -9.59 13.61 35.83
C SER A 302 -8.73 12.44 35.38
N THR A 303 -9.31 11.54 34.58
CA THR A 303 -8.63 10.38 33.98
C THR A 303 -8.35 10.65 32.51
N ASP A 304 -7.08 10.65 32.14
CA ASP A 304 -6.66 10.63 30.75
C ASP A 304 -6.53 9.16 30.28
N TRP A 305 -7.64 8.58 29.81
CA TRP A 305 -7.73 7.19 29.41
C TRP A 305 -6.71 6.80 28.31
N ILE A 306 -6.35 7.74 27.44
CA ILE A 306 -5.36 7.51 26.39
C ILE A 306 -3.97 7.30 27.01
N LYS A 307 -3.56 8.13 27.96
CA LYS A 307 -2.30 7.96 28.69
C LYS A 307 -2.28 6.77 29.61
N GLU A 308 -3.44 6.38 30.17
CA GLU A 308 -3.55 5.18 30.99
C GLU A 308 -3.38 3.91 30.15
N LEU A 309 -3.93 3.88 28.94
CA LEU A 309 -3.93 2.70 28.07
C LEU A 309 -2.71 2.62 27.16
N LEU A 310 -2.16 3.73 26.65
CA LEU A 310 -1.20 3.71 25.55
C LEU A 310 0.20 4.15 25.98
N GLU A 311 1.22 3.59 25.32
CA GLU A 311 2.64 3.91 25.47
C GLU A 311 3.38 3.99 24.13
N ASN A 312 4.65 4.37 24.16
CA ASN A 312 5.49 4.34 22.96
C ASN A 312 5.85 2.91 22.57
N GLY A 313 5.70 2.57 21.32
CA GLY A 313 6.09 1.28 20.77
C GLY A 313 7.59 1.19 20.47
N LYS A 314 8.02 -0.01 20.07
CA LYS A 314 9.42 -0.31 19.67
C LYS A 314 9.43 -1.20 18.44
N GLN A 315 10.45 -1.03 17.61
CA GLN A 315 10.65 -1.87 16.44
C GLN A 315 12.12 -2.22 16.27
N GLN A 316 12.40 -3.44 15.87
CA GLN A 316 13.72 -3.86 15.42
C GLN A 316 13.62 -4.71 14.15
N ARG A 317 14.61 -4.58 13.28
CA ARG A 317 14.74 -5.38 12.06
C ARG A 317 16.19 -5.77 11.85
N HIS A 318 16.40 -7.04 11.52
CA HIS A 318 17.70 -7.62 11.17
C HIS A 318 17.56 -8.36 9.85
N ALA A 319 18.46 -8.15 8.92
CA ALA A 319 18.50 -8.86 7.65
C ALA A 319 19.95 -9.21 7.29
N ILE A 320 20.17 -10.45 6.91
CA ILE A 320 21.44 -10.95 6.40
C ILE A 320 21.23 -11.49 4.99
N SER A 321 22.13 -11.21 4.08
CA SER A 321 22.09 -11.80 2.74
C SER A 321 23.48 -12.19 2.25
N VAL A 322 23.49 -13.26 1.45
CA VAL A 322 24.69 -13.76 0.77
C VAL A 322 24.40 -13.78 -0.73
N SER A 323 25.25 -13.15 -1.53
CA SER A 323 25.06 -13.09 -2.97
C SER A 323 26.38 -13.28 -3.71
N GLY A 324 26.31 -13.94 -4.86
CA GLY A 324 27.48 -14.16 -5.70
C GLY A 324 27.11 -14.78 -7.04
N SER A 325 28.10 -14.95 -7.91
CA SER A 325 27.91 -15.66 -9.16
C SER A 325 29.19 -16.37 -9.59
N SER A 326 28.99 -17.43 -10.34
CA SER A 326 30.01 -18.15 -11.11
C SER A 326 29.70 -18.07 -12.61
N PRO A 327 30.53 -18.55 -13.51
CA PRO A 327 30.23 -18.55 -14.95
C PRO A 327 28.88 -19.21 -15.31
N ASN A 328 28.48 -20.24 -14.54
CA ASN A 328 27.28 -21.03 -14.82
C ASN A 328 26.13 -20.80 -13.83
N SER A 329 26.35 -20.08 -12.72
CA SER A 329 25.30 -19.87 -11.72
C SER A 329 25.36 -18.48 -11.11
N SER A 330 24.19 -17.99 -10.66
CA SER A 330 24.10 -16.84 -9.76
C SER A 330 23.16 -17.16 -8.61
N TYR A 331 23.47 -16.67 -7.42
CA TYR A 331 22.68 -16.94 -6.22
C TYR A 331 22.53 -15.71 -5.34
N TYR A 332 21.37 -15.63 -4.72
CA TYR A 332 21.04 -14.70 -3.65
C TYR A 332 20.27 -15.47 -2.58
N LEU A 333 20.80 -15.47 -1.37
CA LEU A 333 20.17 -16.07 -0.20
C LEU A 333 20.00 -14.98 0.85
N SER A 334 18.81 -14.84 1.43
CA SER A 334 18.58 -13.90 2.53
C SER A 334 17.74 -14.49 3.64
N GLY A 335 17.99 -14.02 4.86
CA GLY A 335 17.17 -14.26 6.02
C GLY A 335 16.91 -12.94 6.75
N SER A 336 15.69 -12.73 7.23
CA SER A 336 15.37 -11.56 8.03
C SER A 336 14.42 -11.87 9.18
N TYR A 337 14.53 -11.05 10.21
CA TYR A 337 13.66 -11.01 11.37
C TYR A 337 13.25 -9.57 11.64
N SER A 338 11.97 -9.33 11.85
CA SER A 338 11.46 -8.08 12.39
C SER A 338 10.53 -8.33 13.55
N ASP A 339 10.58 -7.45 14.54
CA ASP A 339 9.75 -7.46 15.74
C ASP A 339 9.24 -6.04 15.96
N GLN A 340 7.94 -5.87 15.95
CA GLN A 340 7.25 -4.59 16.12
C GLN A 340 6.27 -4.73 17.27
N ARG A 341 6.56 -4.04 18.37
CA ARG A 341 5.66 -3.91 19.51
C ARG A 341 4.74 -2.73 19.30
N GLY A 342 3.45 -2.95 19.52
CA GLY A 342 2.42 -1.94 19.44
C GLY A 342 2.46 -0.93 20.59
N VAL A 343 1.39 -0.15 20.73
CA VAL A 343 1.32 0.98 21.65
C VAL A 343 0.40 0.72 22.86
N VAL A 344 -0.28 -0.43 22.92
CA VAL A 344 -1.17 -0.74 24.04
C VAL A 344 -0.37 -1.24 25.24
N LYS A 345 -0.42 -0.50 26.36
CA LYS A 345 0.17 -0.95 27.62
C LYS A 345 -0.47 -2.25 28.08
N TYR A 346 0.26 -3.07 28.81
CA TYR A 346 -0.21 -4.28 29.43
C TYR A 346 -0.60 -5.42 28.47
N ALA A 347 -0.87 -5.12 27.21
CA ALA A 347 -1.23 -6.12 26.21
C ALA A 347 -0.01 -6.69 25.48
N ASN A 348 -0.18 -7.91 24.98
CA ASN A 348 0.80 -8.54 24.08
C ASN A 348 0.46 -8.18 22.62
N ASP A 349 0.45 -6.89 22.33
CA ASP A 349 0.17 -6.31 21.02
C ASP A 349 1.46 -6.23 20.22
N ASN A 350 1.72 -7.24 19.39
CA ASN A 350 2.97 -7.31 18.62
C ASN A 350 2.82 -8.01 17.27
N ASN A 351 3.82 -7.81 16.42
CA ASN A 351 3.97 -8.48 15.13
C ASN A 351 5.41 -8.90 14.92
N LYS A 352 5.65 -10.21 14.76
CA LYS A 352 6.94 -10.79 14.41
C LYS A 352 6.89 -11.38 13.02
N LEU A 353 7.85 -11.03 12.19
CA LEU A 353 7.94 -11.50 10.81
C LEU A 353 9.33 -12.12 10.56
N TYR A 354 9.34 -13.36 10.09
CA TYR A 354 10.50 -14.11 9.67
C TYR A 354 10.44 -14.37 8.18
N ASN A 355 11.51 -14.06 7.46
CA ASN A 355 11.59 -14.29 6.02
C ASN A 355 12.85 -15.07 5.69
N LEU A 356 12.72 -16.04 4.79
CA LEU A 356 13.82 -16.73 4.13
C LEU A 356 13.58 -16.66 2.62
N ARG A 357 14.63 -16.32 1.85
CA ARG A 357 14.55 -16.24 0.39
C ARG A 357 15.79 -16.84 -0.25
N MET A 358 15.56 -17.57 -1.33
CA MET A 358 16.61 -18.11 -2.19
C MET A 358 16.26 -17.86 -3.65
N ASN A 359 17.09 -17.11 -4.35
CA ASN A 359 17.06 -16.96 -5.81
C ASN A 359 18.31 -17.62 -6.37
N TYR A 360 18.13 -18.60 -7.22
CA TYR A 360 19.21 -19.37 -7.82
C TYR A 360 18.98 -19.56 -9.31
N ASP A 361 19.88 -19.02 -10.11
CA ASP A 361 19.87 -19.16 -11.56
C ASP A 361 21.02 -20.07 -11.97
N TYR A 362 20.76 -21.05 -12.83
CA TYR A 362 21.72 -22.03 -13.29
C TYR A 362 21.63 -22.29 -14.79
N ASN A 363 22.76 -22.19 -15.47
CA ASN A 363 22.89 -22.57 -16.87
C ASN A 363 23.16 -24.07 -16.95
N LEU A 364 22.11 -24.86 -17.26
CA LEU A 364 22.17 -26.32 -17.43
C LEU A 364 23.07 -26.68 -18.61
N THR A 365 22.93 -25.92 -19.69
CA THR A 365 23.77 -25.98 -20.90
C THR A 365 23.97 -24.56 -21.46
N LYS A 366 24.74 -24.39 -22.53
CA LYS A 366 24.89 -23.09 -23.21
C LYS A 366 23.58 -22.47 -23.72
N GLY A 367 22.52 -23.29 -23.91
CA GLY A 367 21.24 -22.83 -24.42
C GLY A 367 20.08 -23.03 -23.46
N ILE A 368 20.28 -23.61 -22.27
CA ILE A 368 19.20 -23.91 -21.33
C ILE A 368 19.53 -23.33 -19.95
N ARG A 369 18.67 -22.44 -19.44
CA ARG A 369 18.80 -21.81 -18.12
C ARG A 369 17.58 -22.12 -17.27
N LEU A 370 17.83 -22.48 -16.02
CA LEU A 370 16.82 -22.64 -14.98
C LEU A 370 16.93 -21.46 -14.00
N GLU A 371 15.84 -20.76 -13.78
CA GLU A 371 15.69 -19.76 -12.71
C GLU A 371 14.77 -20.34 -11.63
N SER A 372 15.28 -20.41 -10.39
CA SER A 372 14.54 -20.92 -9.23
C SER A 372 14.43 -19.85 -8.18
N LYS A 373 13.21 -19.57 -7.71
CA LYS A 373 12.95 -18.58 -6.68
C LYS A 373 12.06 -19.19 -5.62
N LEU A 374 12.56 -19.27 -4.42
CA LEU A 374 11.89 -19.85 -3.28
C LEU A 374 11.83 -18.84 -2.16
N SER A 375 10.70 -18.72 -1.48
CA SER A 375 10.64 -17.99 -0.21
C SER A 375 9.70 -18.66 0.78
N PHE A 376 10.02 -18.47 2.04
CA PHE A 376 9.21 -18.82 3.19
C PHE A 376 9.07 -17.59 4.08
N ASP A 377 7.83 -17.18 4.36
CA ASP A 377 7.51 -16.07 5.21
C ASP A 377 6.61 -16.57 6.35
N HIS A 378 6.93 -16.21 7.59
CA HIS A 378 6.13 -16.52 8.76
C HIS A 378 5.87 -15.26 9.55
N GLN A 379 4.60 -14.86 9.61
CA GLN A 379 4.11 -13.76 10.43
C GLN A 379 3.39 -14.34 11.64
N HIS A 380 3.77 -13.87 12.82
CA HIS A 380 3.05 -14.09 14.07
C HIS A 380 2.61 -12.73 14.61
N ARG A 381 1.30 -12.50 14.63
CA ARG A 381 0.68 -11.32 15.23
C ARG A 381 -0.12 -11.74 16.45
N SER A 382 -0.04 -10.93 17.50
CA SER A 382 -0.88 -11.07 18.69
C SER A 382 -1.62 -9.78 18.99
N ASP A 383 -2.78 -9.90 19.65
CA ASP A 383 -3.70 -8.81 19.95
C ASP A 383 -4.52 -9.14 21.21
N ILE A 384 -5.24 -8.16 21.75
CA ILE A 384 -6.16 -8.38 22.88
C ILE A 384 -7.35 -9.22 22.40
N ALA A 385 -7.56 -10.35 23.01
CA ALA A 385 -8.65 -11.25 22.65
C ALA A 385 -10.04 -10.67 22.98
N GLY A 386 -11.02 -10.96 22.14
CA GLY A 386 -12.42 -10.60 22.34
C GLY A 386 -12.76 -9.14 22.08
N VAL A 387 -11.78 -8.21 22.13
CA VAL A 387 -12.01 -6.76 21.94
C VAL A 387 -11.13 -6.15 20.86
N GLY A 388 -9.94 -6.71 20.58
CA GLY A 388 -9.06 -6.21 19.53
C GLY A 388 -8.82 -4.70 19.65
N ASN A 389 -8.88 -4.00 18.51
CA ASN A 389 -8.66 -2.56 18.44
C ASN A 389 -9.78 -1.72 19.08
N TRP A 390 -10.93 -2.31 19.40
CA TRP A 390 -12.04 -1.58 20.01
C TRP A 390 -11.67 -1.01 21.39
N VAL A 391 -10.71 -1.60 22.09
CA VAL A 391 -10.16 -1.10 23.37
C VAL A 391 -9.64 0.34 23.25
N ILE A 392 -9.12 0.73 22.09
CA ILE A 392 -8.64 2.10 21.84
C ILE A 392 -9.82 3.07 21.71
N GLY A 393 -10.89 2.64 21.04
CA GLY A 393 -12.14 3.39 20.98
C GLY A 393 -12.73 3.61 22.38
N GLU A 394 -12.71 2.59 23.24
CA GLU A 394 -13.13 2.72 24.64
C GLU A 394 -12.31 3.75 25.43
N ALA A 395 -11.00 3.83 25.19
CA ALA A 395 -10.15 4.84 25.82
C ALA A 395 -10.42 6.26 25.28
N ILE A 396 -10.66 6.39 23.97
CA ILE A 396 -10.92 7.70 23.33
C ILE A 396 -12.25 8.28 23.81
N PHE A 397 -13.28 7.44 23.99
CA PHE A 397 -14.63 7.86 24.39
C PHE A 397 -14.88 7.73 25.89
N GLY A 398 -13.88 7.34 26.67
CA GLY A 398 -13.95 7.17 28.11
C GLY A 398 -14.30 8.43 28.87
N MET A 399 -15.30 8.38 29.78
CA MET A 399 -15.68 9.51 30.60
C MET A 399 -14.49 10.02 31.41
N PRO A 400 -14.10 11.30 31.29
CA PRO A 400 -12.89 11.83 31.94
C PRO A 400 -13.02 11.88 33.47
N ASN A 401 -14.24 11.92 34.01
CA ASN A 401 -14.52 11.91 35.44
C ASN A 401 -14.56 10.50 36.05
N HIS A 402 -14.52 9.41 35.25
CA HIS A 402 -14.50 8.06 35.76
C HIS A 402 -13.08 7.62 36.13
N PRO A 403 -12.84 7.08 37.35
CA PRO A 403 -11.53 6.53 37.72
C PRO A 403 -11.28 5.17 37.06
N VAL A 404 -10.03 4.78 36.88
CA VAL A 404 -9.65 3.44 36.39
C VAL A 404 -9.98 2.37 37.43
N TYR A 405 -9.78 2.69 38.73
CA TYR A 405 -9.93 1.76 39.84
C TYR A 405 -10.90 2.28 40.88
N THR A 406 -11.58 1.35 41.56
CA THR A 406 -12.30 1.64 42.80
C THR A 406 -11.33 1.97 43.95
N LYS A 407 -11.83 2.45 45.08
CA LYS A 407 -11.01 2.68 46.28
C LYS A 407 -10.24 1.44 46.77
N ASP A 408 -10.75 0.25 46.45
CA ASP A 408 -10.13 -1.04 46.85
C ASP A 408 -9.24 -1.63 45.75
N GLY A 409 -8.93 -0.88 44.66
CA GLY A 409 -8.02 -1.25 43.59
C GLY A 409 -8.62 -2.21 42.55
N LYS A 410 -9.92 -2.45 42.54
CA LYS A 410 -10.63 -3.21 41.51
C LYS A 410 -10.94 -2.33 40.30
N PHE A 411 -11.14 -2.90 39.11
CA PHE A 411 -11.49 -2.13 37.91
C PHE A 411 -12.89 -1.54 38.03
N PHE A 412 -12.97 -0.23 37.94
CA PHE A 412 -14.20 0.52 38.09
C PHE A 412 -15.08 0.48 36.84
N ALA A 413 -16.40 0.34 37.05
CA ALA A 413 -17.43 0.61 36.04
C ALA A 413 -18.71 1.15 36.66
N GLN A 414 -19.40 1.98 35.88
CA GLN A 414 -20.70 2.57 36.28
C GLN A 414 -21.52 2.80 34.99
N GLY A 415 -22.83 2.51 35.06
CA GLY A 415 -23.76 2.85 33.98
C GLY A 415 -23.54 2.11 32.63
N GLY A 416 -23.05 0.87 32.69
CA GLY A 416 -22.78 0.08 31.47
C GLY A 416 -21.48 0.48 30.74
N TRP A 417 -20.71 1.35 31.33
CA TRP A 417 -19.42 1.85 30.78
C TRP A 417 -18.31 0.80 30.90
N SER A 418 -17.55 0.59 29.83
CA SER A 418 -16.42 -0.34 29.78
C SER A 418 -15.14 0.32 30.29
N ASN A 419 -14.21 -0.49 30.82
CA ASN A 419 -12.91 -0.05 31.30
C ASN A 419 -11.79 -0.55 30.38
N ALA A 420 -11.25 0.34 29.57
CA ALA A 420 -10.23 0.01 28.58
C ALA A 420 -8.95 -0.61 29.20
N VAL A 421 -8.56 -0.15 30.39
CA VAL A 421 -7.39 -0.67 31.12
C VAL A 421 -7.64 -2.08 31.67
N ALA A 422 -8.90 -2.36 32.11
CA ALA A 422 -9.30 -3.71 32.51
C ALA A 422 -9.16 -4.70 31.36
N PHE A 423 -9.60 -4.32 30.16
CA PHE A 423 -9.43 -5.16 28.97
C PHE A 423 -7.96 -5.43 28.66
N ALA A 424 -7.13 -4.39 28.64
CA ALA A 424 -5.72 -4.53 28.33
C ALA A 424 -4.95 -5.42 29.32
N LYS A 425 -5.40 -5.45 30.60
CA LYS A 425 -4.76 -6.24 31.66
C LYS A 425 -5.32 -7.64 31.83
N GLU A 426 -6.63 -7.81 31.70
CA GLU A 426 -7.33 -9.03 32.08
C GLU A 426 -7.74 -9.91 30.89
N ALA A 427 -7.94 -9.32 29.70
CA ALA A 427 -8.29 -10.12 28.54
C ALA A 427 -7.14 -11.04 28.12
N PRO A 428 -7.44 -12.25 27.63
CA PRO A 428 -6.40 -13.12 27.05
C PRO A 428 -5.82 -12.52 25.77
N THR A 429 -4.85 -13.21 25.18
CA THR A 429 -4.18 -12.78 23.94
C THR A 429 -4.62 -13.66 22.79
N SER A 430 -5.27 -13.08 21.78
CA SER A 430 -5.49 -13.72 20.48
C SER A 430 -4.20 -13.83 19.67
N SER A 431 -4.04 -14.89 18.90
CA SER A 431 -2.89 -15.11 18.03
C SER A 431 -3.29 -15.38 16.60
N TYR A 432 -2.52 -14.80 15.67
CA TYR A 432 -2.72 -14.91 14.23
C TYR A 432 -1.39 -15.33 13.58
N ASN A 433 -1.35 -16.53 13.03
CA ASN A 433 -0.17 -17.08 12.36
C ASN A 433 -0.43 -17.17 10.85
N THR A 434 0.38 -16.49 10.05
CA THR A 434 0.39 -16.65 8.60
C THR A 434 1.72 -17.24 8.16
N ARG A 435 1.66 -18.39 7.49
CA ARG A 435 2.84 -19.05 6.88
C ARG A 435 2.65 -19.04 5.38
N ASN A 436 3.59 -18.49 4.66
CA ASN A 436 3.52 -18.33 3.20
C ASN A 436 4.74 -18.98 2.55
N ILE A 437 4.51 -19.85 1.59
CA ILE A 437 5.55 -20.51 0.79
C ILE A 437 5.35 -20.10 -0.65
N ASN A 438 6.35 -19.46 -1.25
CA ASN A 438 6.40 -19.20 -2.68
C ASN A 438 7.46 -20.08 -3.32
N ALA A 439 7.10 -20.77 -4.40
CA ALA A 439 8.04 -21.50 -5.24
C ALA A 439 7.76 -21.16 -6.71
N ASN A 440 8.79 -20.68 -7.41
CA ASN A 440 8.71 -20.30 -8.81
C ASN A 440 9.91 -20.86 -9.56
N PHE A 441 9.64 -21.65 -10.58
CA PHE A 441 10.65 -22.24 -11.45
C PHE A 441 10.39 -21.78 -12.89
N LYS A 442 11.41 -21.25 -13.54
CA LYS A 442 11.34 -20.81 -14.94
C LYS A 442 12.47 -21.45 -15.74
N LEU A 443 12.11 -22.22 -16.76
CA LEU A 443 13.04 -22.77 -17.74
C LEU A 443 13.05 -21.88 -18.97
N ILE A 444 14.24 -21.49 -19.41
CA ILE A 444 14.47 -20.70 -20.62
C ILE A 444 15.35 -21.53 -21.53
N ALA A 445 14.86 -21.85 -22.73
CA ALA A 445 15.59 -22.62 -23.74
C ALA A 445 15.75 -21.80 -25.02
N ASP A 446 17.00 -21.62 -25.45
CA ASP A 446 17.34 -21.02 -26.74
C ASP A 446 17.12 -22.08 -27.83
N ILE A 447 16.08 -21.95 -28.66
CA ILE A 447 15.72 -22.90 -29.73
C ILE A 447 16.61 -22.65 -30.95
N VAL A 448 16.61 -21.40 -31.42
CA VAL A 448 17.49 -20.91 -32.48
C VAL A 448 17.86 -19.45 -32.16
N SER A 449 18.80 -18.90 -32.91
CA SER A 449 19.22 -17.50 -32.70
C SER A 449 18.03 -16.52 -32.69
N GLY A 450 17.79 -15.88 -31.57
CA GLY A 450 16.70 -14.94 -31.34
C GLY A 450 15.39 -15.56 -30.89
N LEU A 451 15.18 -16.88 -30.96
CA LEU A 451 13.94 -17.57 -30.52
C LEU A 451 14.18 -18.33 -29.22
N LYS A 452 13.39 -18.03 -28.22
CA LYS A 452 13.44 -18.66 -26.90
C LYS A 452 12.08 -19.26 -26.53
N LEU A 453 12.11 -20.45 -25.93
CA LEU A 453 10.97 -21.01 -25.22
C LEU A 453 11.12 -20.69 -23.73
N ASN A 454 10.07 -20.17 -23.14
CA ASN A 454 9.98 -19.91 -21.70
C ASN A 454 8.85 -20.79 -21.13
N VAL A 455 9.14 -21.57 -20.11
CA VAL A 455 8.15 -22.37 -19.36
C VAL A 455 8.31 -22.03 -17.91
N GLN A 456 7.23 -21.59 -17.27
CA GLN A 456 7.21 -21.20 -15.86
C GLN A 456 6.11 -21.94 -15.11
N ALA A 457 6.44 -22.44 -13.93
CA ALA A 457 5.50 -23.02 -13.00
C ALA A 457 5.72 -22.43 -11.63
N GLY A 458 4.67 -21.94 -10.99
CA GLY A 458 4.78 -21.33 -9.70
C GLY A 458 3.58 -21.58 -8.81
N THR A 459 3.81 -21.57 -7.51
CA THR A 459 2.80 -21.68 -6.47
C THR A 459 3.04 -20.71 -5.35
N ASN A 460 1.96 -20.17 -4.80
CA ASN A 460 1.92 -19.42 -3.54
C ASN A 460 0.96 -20.14 -2.60
N TYR A 461 1.49 -20.84 -1.61
CA TYR A 461 0.70 -21.53 -0.60
C TYR A 461 0.74 -20.74 0.70
N THR A 462 -0.43 -20.29 1.17
CA THR A 462 -0.59 -19.58 2.43
C THR A 462 -1.45 -20.38 3.39
N ALA A 463 -0.90 -20.69 4.57
CA ALA A 463 -1.64 -21.24 5.69
C ALA A 463 -1.84 -20.16 6.76
N LYS A 464 -3.10 -19.95 7.15
CA LYS A 464 -3.51 -19.02 8.21
C LYS A 464 -4.10 -19.82 9.36
N ASN A 465 -3.60 -19.58 10.56
CA ASN A 465 -4.16 -20.14 11.77
C ASN A 465 -4.40 -19.00 12.75
N SER A 466 -5.60 -18.89 13.30
CA SER A 466 -5.88 -17.94 14.38
C SER A 466 -6.56 -18.63 15.54
N THR A 467 -6.21 -18.17 16.73
CA THR A 467 -6.88 -18.52 17.97
C THR A 467 -7.43 -17.24 18.57
N ASP A 468 -8.73 -17.20 18.76
CA ASP A 468 -9.42 -16.10 19.41
C ASP A 468 -10.23 -16.62 20.59
N MET A 469 -10.39 -15.77 21.63
CA MET A 469 -10.98 -16.23 22.88
C MET A 469 -11.56 -15.08 23.69
N GLY A 470 -12.48 -15.39 24.58
CA GLY A 470 -13.06 -14.42 25.49
C GLY A 470 -13.33 -15.02 26.87
N LYS A 471 -12.94 -14.28 27.89
CA LYS A 471 -13.26 -14.61 29.28
C LYS A 471 -14.06 -13.47 29.93
N PRO A 472 -14.81 -13.78 31.01
CA PRO A 472 -15.43 -12.74 31.82
C PRO A 472 -14.37 -11.82 32.45
N VAL A 473 -14.55 -10.52 32.25
CA VAL A 473 -13.75 -9.49 32.92
C VAL A 473 -14.64 -8.77 33.91
N PRO A 474 -14.46 -8.97 35.24
CA PRO A 474 -15.32 -8.39 36.27
C PRO A 474 -15.01 -6.89 36.41
N LEU A 475 -16.06 -6.10 36.44
CA LEU A 475 -16.02 -4.65 36.67
C LEU A 475 -16.87 -4.33 37.90
N TYR A 476 -16.41 -3.36 38.69
CA TYR A 476 -16.98 -3.12 40.03
C TYR A 476 -17.44 -1.68 40.19
N GLN A 477 -18.52 -1.50 40.99
CA GLN A 477 -18.95 -0.18 41.45
C GLN A 477 -17.96 0.39 42.47
N TRP A 478 -18.11 1.66 42.82
CA TRP A 478 -17.23 2.36 43.73
C TRP A 478 -17.18 1.74 45.13
N ASP A 479 -18.28 1.15 45.62
CA ASP A 479 -18.39 0.47 46.91
C ASP A 479 -17.71 -0.92 46.90
N GLY A 480 -17.20 -1.38 45.74
CA GLY A 480 -16.58 -2.68 45.58
C GLY A 480 -17.53 -3.84 45.25
N THR A 481 -18.85 -3.54 45.07
CA THR A 481 -19.82 -4.54 44.60
C THR A 481 -19.61 -4.78 43.11
N LEU A 482 -19.92 -6.00 42.63
CA LEU A 482 -19.81 -6.33 41.21
C LEU A 482 -20.85 -5.51 40.42
N ALA A 483 -20.41 -4.74 39.46
CA ALA A 483 -21.26 -4.00 38.54
C ALA A 483 -21.79 -4.95 37.44
N TYR A 484 -20.88 -5.53 36.68
CA TYR A 484 -21.18 -6.52 35.62
C TYR A 484 -19.89 -7.19 35.14
N TYR A 485 -20.01 -8.17 34.27
CA TYR A 485 -18.92 -8.77 33.52
C TYR A 485 -18.89 -8.21 32.11
N SER A 486 -17.72 -7.91 31.57
CA SER A 486 -17.53 -7.51 30.18
C SER A 486 -16.84 -8.61 29.39
N ILE A 487 -16.84 -8.52 28.06
CA ILE A 487 -16.35 -9.48 27.05
C ILE A 487 -17.22 -10.77 27.04
N ALA A 488 -17.39 -11.44 28.16
CA ALA A 488 -18.24 -12.60 28.31
C ALA A 488 -18.85 -12.61 29.72
N ASN A 489 -19.99 -13.28 29.92
CA ASN A 489 -20.52 -13.56 31.25
C ASN A 489 -19.89 -14.83 31.85
N PRO A 490 -19.95 -15.04 33.19
CA PRO A 490 -19.59 -16.31 33.79
C PRO A 490 -20.33 -17.49 33.14
N GLY A 491 -19.59 -18.54 32.79
CA GLY A 491 -20.17 -19.68 32.05
C GLY A 491 -20.35 -19.45 30.56
N GLN A 492 -19.88 -18.32 30.01
CA GLN A 492 -19.96 -17.96 28.59
C GLN A 492 -18.57 -17.63 27.99
N SER A 493 -17.46 -17.99 28.69
CA SER A 493 -16.13 -17.95 28.06
C SER A 493 -16.11 -18.79 26.78
N TRP A 494 -15.33 -18.41 25.83
CA TRP A 494 -15.30 -19.09 24.53
C TRP A 494 -13.87 -19.15 23.98
N LEU A 495 -13.62 -20.18 23.19
CA LEU A 495 -12.42 -20.34 22.37
C LEU A 495 -12.83 -20.69 20.96
N GLU A 496 -12.26 -19.98 19.99
CA GLU A 496 -12.41 -20.25 18.57
C GLU A 496 -11.05 -20.44 17.91
N GLU A 497 -10.88 -21.55 17.20
CA GLU A 497 -9.73 -21.81 16.33
C GLU A 497 -10.17 -21.80 14.88
N GLN A 498 -9.50 -20.98 14.09
CA GLN A 498 -9.70 -20.90 12.65
C GLN A 498 -8.48 -21.38 11.91
N ASN A 499 -8.66 -22.28 10.94
CA ASN A 499 -7.63 -22.80 10.09
C ASN A 499 -8.02 -22.54 8.62
N GLY A 500 -7.20 -21.81 7.91
CA GLY A 500 -7.43 -21.47 6.51
C GLY A 500 -6.22 -21.77 5.65
N THR A 501 -6.43 -22.20 4.42
CA THR A 501 -5.40 -22.36 3.40
C THR A 501 -5.80 -21.70 2.10
N VAL A 502 -4.85 -21.03 1.47
CA VAL A 502 -4.98 -20.49 0.10
C VAL A 502 -3.87 -21.11 -0.74
N ASN A 503 -4.23 -21.74 -1.83
CA ASN A 503 -3.27 -22.34 -2.76
C ASN A 503 -3.46 -21.74 -4.16
N TYR A 504 -2.59 -20.77 -4.47
CA TYR A 504 -2.53 -20.15 -5.77
C TYR A 504 -1.47 -20.85 -6.63
N GLN A 505 -1.81 -21.19 -7.87
CA GLN A 505 -0.94 -21.82 -8.85
C GLN A 505 -0.98 -21.04 -10.16
N ASN A 506 0.18 -20.90 -10.80
CA ASN A 506 0.32 -20.20 -12.06
C ASN A 506 1.28 -20.96 -12.98
N TYR A 507 0.83 -21.23 -14.21
CA TYR A 507 1.60 -21.91 -15.24
C TYR A 507 1.61 -21.06 -16.50
N ASN A 508 2.81 -20.76 -17.02
CA ASN A 508 2.99 -19.96 -18.23
C ASN A 508 3.90 -20.70 -19.21
N SER A 509 3.53 -20.69 -20.47
CA SER A 509 4.40 -21.17 -21.54
C SER A 509 4.32 -20.22 -22.73
N TYR A 510 5.46 -19.71 -23.20
CA TYR A 510 5.48 -18.80 -24.33
C TYR A 510 6.78 -18.87 -25.12
N LEU A 511 6.65 -18.64 -26.42
CA LEU A 511 7.74 -18.40 -27.35
C LEU A 511 8.03 -16.91 -27.44
N GLN A 512 9.29 -16.53 -27.43
CA GLN A 512 9.74 -15.16 -27.62
C GLN A 512 10.79 -15.10 -28.70
N TYR A 513 10.56 -14.26 -29.70
CA TYR A 513 11.50 -14.00 -30.79
C TYR A 513 11.96 -12.54 -30.71
N ASN A 514 13.27 -12.33 -30.58
CA ASN A 514 13.87 -11.01 -30.53
C ASN A 514 15.04 -10.96 -31.51
N LYS A 515 14.96 -10.06 -32.53
CA LYS A 515 16.01 -9.91 -33.51
C LYS A 515 16.01 -8.50 -34.12
N LYS A 516 17.21 -7.95 -34.32
CA LYS A 516 17.41 -6.71 -35.06
C LYS A 516 17.85 -7.02 -36.48
N PHE A 517 17.07 -6.58 -37.47
CA PHE A 517 17.32 -6.79 -38.91
C PHE A 517 17.89 -5.52 -39.56
N ALA A 518 18.84 -5.68 -40.47
CA ALA A 518 19.47 -4.60 -41.20
C ALA A 518 19.98 -3.43 -40.34
N GLY A 519 20.21 -3.65 -39.06
CA GLY A 519 20.59 -2.63 -38.09
C GLY A 519 19.50 -1.59 -37.74
N ARG A 520 18.33 -1.65 -38.41
CA ARG A 520 17.26 -0.63 -38.36
C ARG A 520 15.95 -1.13 -37.76
N HIS A 521 15.59 -2.40 -37.98
CA HIS A 521 14.32 -3.00 -37.59
C HIS A 521 14.52 -3.90 -36.39
N ASP A 522 14.12 -3.44 -35.20
CA ASP A 522 14.16 -4.26 -33.98
C ASP A 522 12.76 -4.82 -33.71
N ILE A 523 12.64 -6.15 -33.76
CA ILE A 523 11.37 -6.90 -33.58
C ILE A 523 11.47 -7.73 -32.32
N ASP A 524 10.48 -7.60 -31.45
CA ASP A 524 10.22 -8.45 -30.27
C ASP A 524 8.81 -9.00 -30.37
N PHE A 525 8.68 -10.27 -30.70
CA PHE A 525 7.39 -10.96 -30.81
C PHE A 525 7.28 -12.05 -29.76
N MET A 526 6.11 -12.16 -29.15
CA MET A 526 5.82 -13.16 -28.13
C MET A 526 4.41 -13.72 -28.35
N VAL A 527 4.27 -15.04 -28.17
CA VAL A 527 2.97 -15.73 -28.17
C VAL A 527 3.00 -16.86 -27.16
N GLY A 528 1.92 -17.04 -26.40
CA GLY A 528 1.86 -18.07 -25.38
C GLY A 528 0.50 -18.22 -24.73
N GLY A 529 0.48 -19.05 -23.70
CA GLY A 529 -0.69 -19.28 -22.87
C GLY A 529 -0.32 -19.32 -21.39
N SER A 530 -1.32 -19.03 -20.55
CA SER A 530 -1.21 -19.13 -19.10
C SER A 530 -2.44 -19.80 -18.51
N TYR A 531 -2.25 -20.45 -17.37
CA TYR A 531 -3.31 -21.01 -16.56
C TYR A 531 -3.08 -20.63 -15.10
N GLU A 532 -4.10 -20.06 -14.49
CA GLU A 532 -4.10 -19.67 -13.08
C GLU A 532 -5.22 -20.39 -12.35
N LYS A 533 -4.94 -20.85 -11.14
CA LYS A 533 -5.92 -21.48 -10.25
C LYS A 533 -5.68 -20.99 -8.82
N ASN A 534 -6.77 -20.72 -8.12
CA ASN A 534 -6.72 -20.40 -6.69
C ASN A 534 -7.78 -21.25 -5.96
N GLU A 535 -7.35 -21.89 -4.88
CA GLU A 535 -8.20 -22.70 -4.00
C GLU A 535 -8.11 -22.13 -2.59
N LEU A 536 -9.25 -21.87 -1.97
CA LEU A 536 -9.37 -21.44 -0.58
C LEU A 536 -10.15 -22.51 0.18
N LYS A 537 -9.65 -22.90 1.34
CA LYS A 537 -10.35 -23.78 2.28
C LYS A 537 -10.21 -23.19 3.68
N ASN A 538 -11.29 -23.14 4.42
CA ASN A 538 -11.30 -22.71 5.81
C ASN A 538 -12.09 -23.67 6.68
N THR A 539 -11.72 -23.76 7.94
CA THR A 539 -12.40 -24.53 8.98
C THR A 539 -12.32 -23.71 10.25
N THR A 540 -13.41 -23.60 10.95
CA THR A 540 -13.51 -22.99 12.27
C THR A 540 -14.07 -24.03 13.24
N ALA A 541 -13.44 -24.16 14.40
CA ALA A 541 -13.94 -24.95 15.52
C ALA A 541 -14.00 -24.05 16.75
N GLY A 542 -15.08 -24.09 17.47
CA GLY A 542 -15.25 -23.30 18.70
C GLY A 542 -15.96 -24.06 19.79
N ARG A 543 -15.71 -23.66 21.02
CA ARG A 543 -16.35 -24.21 22.20
C ARG A 543 -16.56 -23.14 23.24
N TYR A 544 -17.71 -23.23 23.91
CA TYR A 544 -18.05 -22.35 25.00
C TYR A 544 -17.70 -22.96 26.38
N ASN A 545 -17.67 -22.06 27.35
CA ASN A 545 -17.52 -22.41 28.76
C ASN A 545 -16.19 -23.11 29.05
N ILE A 546 -15.08 -22.44 28.71
CA ILE A 546 -13.73 -22.90 29.01
C ILE A 546 -13.50 -22.79 30.51
N VAL A 547 -13.13 -23.91 31.17
CA VAL A 547 -13.03 -24.00 32.63
C VAL A 547 -11.72 -23.47 33.22
N SER A 548 -10.76 -23.09 32.39
CA SER A 548 -9.44 -22.55 32.78
C SER A 548 -9.27 -21.12 32.30
N ASP A 549 -8.76 -20.25 33.17
CA ASP A 549 -8.41 -18.85 32.80
C ASP A 549 -7.00 -18.73 32.22
N ASN A 550 -6.16 -19.75 32.36
CA ASN A 550 -4.75 -19.71 31.99
C ASN A 550 -4.37 -20.69 30.87
N VAL A 551 -5.17 -21.73 30.64
CA VAL A 551 -4.96 -22.74 29.60
C VAL A 551 -6.16 -22.72 28.66
N TRP A 552 -5.92 -22.40 27.40
CA TRP A 552 -6.95 -22.30 26.39
C TRP A 552 -6.83 -23.48 25.42
N ASP A 553 -7.71 -24.45 25.55
CA ASP A 553 -7.81 -25.65 24.74
C ASP A 553 -9.28 -26.03 24.56
N LEU A 554 -9.66 -26.45 23.36
CA LEU A 554 -11.04 -26.85 23.06
C LEU A 554 -11.53 -27.98 23.94
N ASN A 555 -10.63 -28.86 24.40
CA ASN A 555 -10.99 -29.95 25.33
C ASN A 555 -11.37 -29.48 26.75
N LEU A 556 -10.97 -28.27 27.12
CA LEU A 556 -11.33 -27.66 28.41
C LEU A 556 -12.68 -26.94 28.40
N GLY A 557 -13.36 -26.86 27.27
CA GLY A 557 -14.71 -26.37 27.21
C GLY A 557 -15.71 -27.42 27.69
N VAL A 558 -16.69 -27.01 28.47
CA VAL A 558 -17.80 -27.85 28.94
C VAL A 558 -19.14 -27.45 28.35
N GLY A 559 -19.22 -26.32 27.67
CA GLY A 559 -20.38 -25.84 26.92
C GLY A 559 -20.46 -26.37 25.49
N ASP A 560 -21.35 -25.81 24.72
CA ASP A 560 -21.66 -26.21 23.35
C ASP A 560 -20.43 -26.08 22.42
N MET A 561 -20.30 -27.06 21.54
CA MET A 561 -19.30 -27.07 20.45
C MET A 561 -19.97 -26.63 19.17
N TYR A 562 -19.24 -25.89 18.34
CA TYR A 562 -19.64 -25.61 16.99
C TYR A 562 -18.47 -25.77 16.04
N SER A 563 -18.80 -26.10 14.79
CA SER A 563 -17.82 -26.10 13.71
C SER A 563 -18.50 -25.60 12.42
N LYS A 564 -17.74 -24.89 11.62
CA LYS A 564 -18.14 -24.44 10.30
C LYS A 564 -16.92 -24.50 9.36
N GLY A 565 -17.19 -24.63 8.09
CA GLY A 565 -16.12 -24.65 7.10
C GLY A 565 -16.63 -24.40 5.70
N GLY A 566 -15.73 -24.08 4.82
CA GLY A 566 -16.04 -23.83 3.43
C GLY A 566 -14.83 -24.00 2.55
N ALA A 567 -15.10 -24.27 1.26
CA ALA A 567 -14.07 -24.30 0.24
C ALA A 567 -14.61 -23.61 -1.01
N ASN A 568 -13.75 -22.84 -1.65
CA ASN A 568 -14.07 -22.26 -2.94
C ASN A 568 -12.83 -22.19 -3.82
N HIS A 569 -13.05 -22.03 -5.12
CA HIS A 569 -11.96 -21.95 -6.09
C HIS A 569 -12.37 -21.14 -7.32
N TRP A 570 -11.36 -20.63 -8.01
CA TRP A 570 -11.52 -20.05 -9.33
C TRP A 570 -10.32 -20.40 -10.20
N ALA A 571 -10.52 -20.32 -11.52
CA ALA A 571 -9.47 -20.53 -12.51
C ALA A 571 -9.63 -19.56 -13.69
N ILE A 572 -8.50 -19.17 -14.30
CA ILE A 572 -8.44 -18.40 -15.52
C ILE A 572 -7.50 -19.11 -16.50
N GLY A 573 -8.00 -19.43 -17.70
CA GLY A 573 -7.18 -19.85 -18.82
C GLY A 573 -7.01 -18.74 -19.81
N SER A 574 -5.80 -18.54 -20.35
CA SER A 574 -5.49 -17.38 -21.18
C SER A 574 -4.59 -17.70 -22.35
N TYR A 575 -4.81 -17.00 -23.47
CA TYR A 575 -3.89 -16.93 -24.61
C TYR A 575 -3.47 -15.48 -24.80
N PHE A 576 -2.19 -15.25 -25.08
CA PHE A 576 -1.68 -13.90 -25.24
C PHE A 576 -0.63 -13.80 -26.34
N SER A 577 -0.54 -12.60 -26.93
CA SER A 577 0.54 -12.25 -27.86
C SER A 577 0.96 -10.80 -27.66
N ARG A 578 2.23 -10.51 -27.96
CA ARG A 578 2.77 -9.16 -27.99
C ARG A 578 3.69 -9.01 -29.19
N LEU A 579 3.54 -7.92 -29.92
CA LEU A 579 4.43 -7.46 -30.97
C LEU A 579 5.02 -6.12 -30.56
N GLY A 580 6.32 -6.04 -30.43
CA GLY A 580 7.08 -4.81 -30.29
C GLY A 580 7.92 -4.57 -31.53
N TYR A 581 7.88 -3.36 -32.07
CA TYR A 581 8.63 -2.97 -33.25
C TYR A 581 9.27 -1.60 -33.04
N VAL A 582 10.58 -1.50 -33.32
CA VAL A 582 11.32 -0.24 -33.27
C VAL A 582 12.03 -0.05 -34.62
N LEU A 583 11.73 1.08 -35.28
CA LEU A 583 12.36 1.48 -36.53
C LEU A 583 13.37 2.61 -36.27
N ASP A 584 14.62 2.42 -36.70
CA ASP A 584 15.72 3.38 -36.62
C ASP A 584 15.98 3.96 -35.23
N ASP A 585 15.62 3.24 -34.18
CA ASP A 585 15.63 3.72 -32.80
C ASP A 585 14.78 5.01 -32.60
N LYS A 586 13.89 5.36 -33.53
CA LYS A 586 13.05 6.57 -33.57
C LYS A 586 11.56 6.30 -33.36
N TYR A 587 11.00 5.37 -34.15
CA TYR A 587 9.56 5.08 -34.18
C TYR A 587 9.31 3.75 -33.51
N MET A 588 8.38 3.72 -32.58
CA MET A 588 8.05 2.55 -31.77
C MET A 588 6.57 2.23 -31.90
N LEU A 589 6.27 0.95 -32.02
CA LEU A 589 4.93 0.37 -31.98
C LEU A 589 4.94 -0.82 -31.03
N GLU A 590 3.96 -0.91 -30.14
CA GLU A 590 3.70 -2.11 -29.38
C GLU A 590 2.21 -2.46 -29.51
N ALA A 591 1.91 -3.72 -29.79
CA ALA A 591 0.56 -4.26 -29.84
C ALA A 591 0.48 -5.50 -28.95
N ASN A 592 -0.51 -5.54 -28.07
CA ASN A 592 -0.81 -6.65 -27.17
C ASN A 592 -2.21 -7.19 -27.50
N LEU A 593 -2.37 -8.50 -27.46
CA LEU A 593 -3.68 -9.14 -27.55
C LEU A 593 -3.74 -10.26 -26.52
N ARG A 594 -4.79 -10.26 -25.71
CA ARG A 594 -5.03 -11.30 -24.73
C ARG A 594 -6.49 -11.75 -24.74
N PHE A 595 -6.69 -13.07 -24.61
CA PHE A 595 -7.98 -13.71 -24.43
C PHE A 595 -7.97 -14.41 -23.08
N ASP A 596 -8.91 -14.10 -22.21
CA ASP A 596 -9.06 -14.72 -20.90
C ASP A 596 -10.42 -15.40 -20.77
N GLY A 597 -10.43 -16.64 -20.31
CA GLY A 597 -11.64 -17.37 -19.95
C GLY A 597 -11.66 -17.65 -18.45
N SER A 598 -12.70 -17.18 -17.74
CA SER A 598 -12.81 -17.33 -16.28
C SER A 598 -13.90 -18.31 -15.87
N SER A 599 -13.62 -19.09 -14.83
CA SER A 599 -14.59 -20.00 -14.20
C SER A 599 -15.75 -19.27 -13.47
N ARG A 600 -15.67 -17.94 -13.27
CA ARG A 600 -16.75 -17.14 -12.65
C ARG A 600 -17.95 -16.95 -13.58
N PHE A 601 -17.80 -17.22 -14.86
CA PHE A 601 -18.86 -17.07 -15.86
C PHE A 601 -19.41 -18.42 -16.30
N GLN A 602 -20.68 -18.42 -16.70
CA GLN A 602 -21.31 -19.59 -17.29
C GLN A 602 -20.52 -20.10 -18.53
N LEU A 603 -20.61 -21.37 -18.82
CA LEU A 603 -20.02 -21.98 -20.01
C LEU A 603 -20.74 -21.50 -21.29
N SER A 604 -20.33 -20.34 -21.78
CA SER A 604 -20.88 -19.69 -22.98
C SER A 604 -19.80 -18.83 -23.64
N ASP A 605 -20.12 -18.18 -24.75
CA ASP A 605 -19.29 -17.17 -25.41
C ASP A 605 -18.89 -16.02 -24.50
N LYS A 606 -19.72 -15.66 -23.51
CA LYS A 606 -19.48 -14.60 -22.53
C LYS A 606 -18.39 -14.91 -21.49
N ARG A 607 -17.98 -16.17 -21.37
CA ARG A 607 -16.86 -16.61 -20.54
C ARG A 607 -15.53 -15.99 -21.00
N TRP A 608 -15.38 -15.80 -22.32
CA TRP A 608 -14.14 -15.32 -22.90
C TRP A 608 -14.16 -13.83 -23.18
N GLY A 609 -13.19 -13.11 -22.60
CA GLY A 609 -12.96 -11.70 -22.84
C GLY A 609 -11.74 -11.45 -23.72
N MET A 610 -11.84 -10.48 -24.64
CA MET A 610 -10.72 -10.04 -25.47
C MET A 610 -10.20 -8.68 -25.03
N PHE A 611 -8.91 -8.58 -24.78
CA PHE A 611 -8.25 -7.40 -24.21
C PHE A 611 -7.09 -6.94 -25.11
N PRO A 612 -7.38 -6.14 -26.17
CA PRO A 612 -6.36 -5.56 -27.02
C PRO A 612 -5.69 -4.34 -26.36
N GLY A 613 -4.41 -4.12 -26.68
CA GLY A 613 -3.68 -2.92 -26.35
C GLY A 613 -2.74 -2.51 -27.47
N VAL A 614 -2.68 -1.21 -27.78
CA VAL A 614 -1.77 -0.65 -28.78
C VAL A 614 -1.12 0.59 -28.19
N SER A 615 0.18 0.74 -28.40
CA SER A 615 0.90 1.96 -28.02
C SER A 615 1.94 2.33 -29.06
N VAL A 616 2.13 3.62 -29.24
CA VAL A 616 3.07 4.19 -30.20
C VAL A 616 4.01 5.18 -29.48
N GLY A 617 5.21 5.30 -30.02
CA GLY A 617 6.18 6.25 -29.50
C GLY A 617 7.02 6.86 -30.64
N TRP A 618 7.35 8.14 -30.49
CA TRP A 618 8.22 8.87 -31.41
C TRP A 618 9.30 9.59 -30.64
N ARG A 619 10.56 9.20 -30.88
CA ARG A 619 11.75 9.86 -30.32
C ARG A 619 12.16 11.03 -31.21
N ILE A 620 11.53 12.17 -30.98
CA ILE A 620 11.73 13.43 -31.75
C ILE A 620 13.22 13.83 -31.70
N SER A 621 13.87 13.68 -30.56
CA SER A 621 15.30 14.01 -30.39
C SER A 621 16.24 13.25 -31.30
N LYS A 622 15.78 12.16 -31.96
CA LYS A 622 16.59 11.39 -32.94
C LYS A 622 16.36 11.84 -34.37
N GLU A 623 15.46 12.79 -34.61
CA GLU A 623 15.28 13.35 -35.93
C GLU A 623 16.44 14.28 -36.33
N SER A 624 16.68 14.38 -37.64
CA SER A 624 17.79 15.17 -38.16
C SER A 624 17.69 16.66 -37.79
N PHE A 625 16.46 17.21 -37.77
CA PHE A 625 16.19 18.60 -37.39
C PHE A 625 16.40 18.93 -35.90
N MET A 626 16.61 17.90 -35.05
CA MET A 626 16.82 18.06 -33.60
C MET A 626 18.32 17.89 -33.22
N GLN A 627 19.17 17.40 -34.12
CA GLN A 627 20.55 17.03 -33.80
C GLN A 627 21.42 18.22 -33.36
N ASP A 628 21.12 19.42 -33.83
CA ASP A 628 21.87 20.66 -33.50
C ASP A 628 21.43 21.24 -32.13
N ILE A 629 20.38 20.72 -31.52
CA ILE A 629 19.83 21.22 -30.23
C ILE A 629 20.49 20.45 -29.07
N SER A 630 21.73 20.87 -28.71
CA SER A 630 22.57 20.13 -27.74
C SER A 630 22.05 20.06 -26.31
N TRP A 631 21.07 20.93 -25.90
CA TRP A 631 20.50 20.90 -24.56
C TRP A 631 19.34 19.91 -24.43
N ILE A 632 18.80 19.35 -25.52
CA ILE A 632 17.81 18.29 -25.53
C ILE A 632 18.51 16.95 -25.75
N ASN A 633 18.64 16.14 -24.70
CA ASN A 633 19.27 14.82 -24.80
C ASN A 633 18.28 13.74 -25.27
N GLU A 634 17.04 13.82 -24.81
CA GLU A 634 15.94 12.94 -25.20
C GLU A 634 14.63 13.75 -25.19
N LEU A 635 13.82 13.58 -26.24
CA LEU A 635 12.45 14.06 -26.31
C LEU A 635 11.64 12.99 -27.01
N LYS A 636 10.63 12.44 -26.29
CA LYS A 636 9.78 11.35 -26.76
C LYS A 636 8.31 11.69 -26.54
N LEU A 637 7.51 11.59 -27.59
CA LEU A 637 6.04 11.54 -27.52
C LEU A 637 5.56 10.11 -27.51
N ARG A 638 4.49 9.86 -26.79
CA ARG A 638 3.85 8.54 -26.73
C ARG A 638 2.34 8.64 -26.62
N GLY A 639 1.65 7.64 -27.18
CA GLY A 639 0.21 7.50 -27.08
C GLY A 639 -0.16 6.04 -26.91
N SER A 640 -1.21 5.76 -26.15
CA SER A 640 -1.67 4.39 -25.98
C SER A 640 -3.18 4.28 -25.87
N TYR A 641 -3.70 3.14 -26.32
CA TYR A 641 -5.06 2.69 -26.17
C TYR A 641 -5.03 1.24 -25.72
N GLY A 642 -5.76 0.91 -24.64
CA GLY A 642 -5.82 -0.45 -24.14
C GLY A 642 -7.16 -0.77 -23.50
N LYS A 643 -7.59 -2.02 -23.65
CA LYS A 643 -8.77 -2.57 -23.01
C LYS A 643 -8.33 -3.60 -21.99
N VAL A 644 -8.86 -3.55 -20.78
CA VAL A 644 -8.61 -4.52 -19.70
C VAL A 644 -9.93 -4.97 -19.10
N GLY A 645 -9.96 -6.20 -18.60
CA GLY A 645 -11.14 -6.77 -17.95
C GLY A 645 -11.11 -6.62 -16.44
N ASN A 646 -12.28 -6.67 -15.82
CA ASN A 646 -12.44 -6.82 -14.37
C ASN A 646 -13.52 -7.86 -14.09
N GLN A 647 -13.28 -8.73 -13.10
CA GLN A 647 -14.22 -9.77 -12.62
C GLN A 647 -14.50 -9.68 -11.13
N ASP A 648 -13.90 -8.71 -10.40
CA ASP A 648 -13.92 -8.69 -8.93
C ASP A 648 -15.32 -8.48 -8.34
N GLY A 649 -16.23 -7.85 -9.08
CA GLY A 649 -17.64 -7.70 -8.69
C GLY A 649 -18.50 -8.94 -8.90
N ILE A 650 -17.94 -10.05 -9.41
CA ILE A 650 -18.68 -11.27 -9.73
C ILE A 650 -18.35 -12.36 -8.72
N GLY A 651 -19.36 -12.93 -8.08
CA GLY A 651 -19.19 -14.08 -7.19
C GLY A 651 -18.69 -15.31 -7.91
N LEU A 652 -18.10 -16.27 -7.19
CA LEU A 652 -17.45 -17.43 -7.78
C LEU A 652 -18.42 -18.40 -8.45
N TYR A 653 -19.68 -18.42 -8.00
CA TYR A 653 -20.71 -19.38 -8.42
C TYR A 653 -22.06 -18.70 -8.72
N ASP A 654 -22.06 -17.41 -9.02
CA ASP A 654 -23.28 -16.60 -9.23
C ASP A 654 -24.19 -17.08 -10.37
N PHE A 655 -23.64 -17.89 -11.30
CA PHE A 655 -24.39 -18.48 -12.41
C PHE A 655 -24.98 -19.85 -12.06
N ILE A 656 -24.84 -20.33 -10.82
CA ILE A 656 -25.37 -21.60 -10.32
C ILE A 656 -26.40 -21.31 -9.24
N GLN A 657 -27.60 -21.90 -9.37
CA GLN A 657 -28.61 -21.80 -8.32
C GLN A 657 -28.13 -22.50 -7.06
N GLN A 658 -27.96 -21.75 -6.00
CA GLN A 658 -27.53 -22.26 -4.70
C GLN A 658 -28.72 -22.45 -3.78
N ILE A 659 -28.61 -23.44 -2.89
CA ILE A 659 -29.57 -23.71 -1.80
C ILE A 659 -28.94 -23.24 -0.51
N ASN A 660 -29.63 -22.35 0.20
CA ASN A 660 -29.22 -21.88 1.52
C ASN A 660 -29.86 -22.79 2.58
N LEU A 661 -29.02 -23.44 3.38
CA LEU A 661 -29.43 -24.26 4.53
C LEU A 661 -29.16 -23.45 5.79
N GLY A 662 -30.13 -22.99 6.49
CA GLY A 662 -29.92 -22.20 7.72
C GLY A 662 -31.06 -21.30 8.08
N GLY A 663 -32.10 -21.23 7.28
CA GLY A 663 -33.40 -20.69 7.66
C GLY A 663 -34.16 -21.63 8.59
N VAL A 664 -35.06 -21.09 9.37
CA VAL A 664 -36.06 -21.89 10.12
C VAL A 664 -37.42 -21.54 9.60
N TYR A 665 -38.29 -22.54 9.45
CA TYR A 665 -39.67 -22.33 9.07
C TYR A 665 -40.58 -22.65 10.28
N PRO A 666 -41.48 -21.74 10.68
CA PRO A 666 -42.36 -21.96 11.82
C PRO A 666 -43.53 -22.87 11.43
N PHE A 667 -43.60 -24.05 12.03
CA PHE A 667 -44.73 -24.98 11.92
C PHE A 667 -45.60 -24.89 13.23
N GLY A 668 -46.36 -23.80 13.39
CA GLY A 668 -47.20 -23.62 14.54
C GLY A 668 -46.48 -23.05 15.80
N ALA A 669 -47.18 -22.94 16.91
CA ALA A 669 -46.66 -22.32 18.11
C ALA A 669 -45.45 -23.08 18.71
N GLY A 670 -44.27 -22.46 18.63
CA GLY A 670 -43.02 -22.93 19.27
C GLY A 670 -42.22 -23.98 18.50
N ARG A 671 -42.65 -24.41 17.32
CA ARG A 671 -41.88 -25.33 16.48
C ARG A 671 -41.21 -24.62 15.29
N GLN A 672 -39.92 -24.65 15.25
CA GLN A 672 -39.08 -24.15 14.16
C GLN A 672 -38.23 -25.29 13.61
N ASP A 673 -38.48 -25.67 12.36
CA ASP A 673 -37.70 -26.70 11.68
C ASP A 673 -36.70 -26.07 10.70
N PRO A 674 -35.51 -26.65 10.49
CA PRO A 674 -34.55 -26.17 9.48
C PRO A 674 -35.19 -26.13 8.10
N ALA A 675 -34.97 -25.02 7.39
CA ALA A 675 -35.48 -24.80 6.05
C ALA A 675 -34.35 -24.70 5.02
N ALA A 676 -34.64 -25.26 3.85
CA ALA A 676 -33.79 -25.06 2.65
C ALA A 676 -34.50 -24.04 1.76
N THR A 677 -33.80 -22.97 1.41
CA THR A 677 -34.34 -21.92 0.53
C THR A 677 -33.43 -21.71 -0.67
N LEU A 678 -34.01 -21.36 -1.80
CA LEU A 678 -33.23 -20.94 -2.96
C LEU A 678 -32.60 -19.57 -2.72
N GLN A 679 -31.31 -19.46 -3.00
CA GLN A 679 -30.58 -18.20 -2.85
C GLN A 679 -30.85 -17.30 -4.05
N GLY A 680 -31.76 -16.31 -3.94
CA GLY A 680 -31.94 -15.24 -4.91
C GLY A 680 -32.20 -15.72 -6.36
N MET A 681 -32.08 -14.80 -7.29
CA MET A 681 -32.16 -15.08 -8.73
C MET A 681 -30.77 -15.25 -9.34
N VAL A 682 -30.63 -16.19 -10.30
CA VAL A 682 -29.38 -16.48 -11.00
C VAL A 682 -29.20 -15.56 -12.19
N ALA A 683 -27.98 -15.02 -12.37
CA ALA A 683 -27.62 -14.19 -13.51
C ALA A 683 -26.87 -14.97 -14.58
N TYR A 684 -27.59 -15.44 -15.61
CA TYR A 684 -26.99 -16.17 -16.72
C TYR A 684 -26.26 -15.28 -17.74
N ASN A 685 -26.53 -13.96 -17.75
CA ASN A 685 -26.08 -13.02 -18.79
C ASN A 685 -24.90 -12.15 -18.38
N ARG A 686 -24.30 -12.36 -17.22
CA ARG A 686 -23.14 -11.59 -16.77
C ARG A 686 -21.91 -11.84 -17.63
N THR A 687 -21.16 -10.77 -17.88
CA THR A 687 -19.90 -10.80 -18.59
C THR A 687 -18.88 -9.91 -17.89
N TRP A 688 -17.70 -9.80 -18.46
CA TRP A 688 -16.61 -8.97 -17.97
C TRP A 688 -17.00 -7.49 -17.89
N GLU A 689 -16.67 -6.83 -16.78
CA GLU A 689 -16.52 -5.38 -16.80
C GLU A 689 -15.35 -5.03 -17.71
N THR A 690 -15.47 -3.98 -18.49
CA THR A 690 -14.47 -3.59 -19.47
C THR A 690 -14.01 -2.16 -19.23
N VAL A 691 -12.71 -1.99 -18.90
CA VAL A 691 -12.09 -0.69 -18.72
C VAL A 691 -11.25 -0.33 -19.95
N VAL A 692 -11.65 0.71 -20.65
CA VAL A 692 -10.94 1.29 -21.80
C VAL A 692 -10.06 2.42 -21.33
N ASN A 693 -8.75 2.30 -21.54
CA ASN A 693 -7.75 3.30 -21.17
C ASN A 693 -7.20 4.00 -22.41
N LYS A 694 -7.13 5.33 -22.38
CA LYS A 694 -6.50 6.19 -23.37
C LYS A 694 -5.46 7.05 -22.67
N ASN A 695 -4.25 7.14 -23.21
CA ASN A 695 -3.18 7.93 -22.64
C ASN A 695 -2.35 8.64 -23.70
N VAL A 696 -1.93 9.87 -23.40
CA VAL A 696 -0.94 10.63 -24.18
C VAL A 696 0.12 11.14 -23.21
N GLY A 697 1.39 10.99 -23.58
CA GLY A 697 2.48 11.36 -22.69
C GLY A 697 3.71 11.89 -23.41
N VAL A 698 4.52 12.62 -22.65
CA VAL A 698 5.79 13.21 -23.07
C VAL A 698 6.87 12.83 -22.07
N ASP A 699 8.00 12.34 -22.55
CA ASP A 699 9.21 12.15 -21.75
C ASP A 699 10.33 13.03 -22.33
N ALA A 700 11.00 13.80 -21.46
CA ALA A 700 12.15 14.63 -21.84
C ALA A 700 13.32 14.44 -20.87
N THR A 701 14.52 14.45 -21.44
CA THR A 701 15.79 14.54 -20.69
C THR A 701 16.59 15.67 -21.29
N LEU A 702 16.94 16.64 -20.47
CA LEU A 702 17.45 17.93 -20.90
C LEU A 702 18.76 18.27 -20.16
N LEU A 703 19.48 19.30 -20.65
CA LEU A 703 20.61 19.94 -19.98
C LEU A 703 21.73 18.94 -19.63
N ARG A 704 22.18 18.15 -20.60
CA ARG A 704 23.19 17.10 -20.40
C ARG A 704 22.79 16.05 -19.35
N ASN A 705 21.55 15.59 -19.41
CA ASN A 705 20.93 14.60 -18.51
C ASN A 705 20.74 15.07 -17.06
N LYS A 706 20.81 16.37 -16.77
CA LYS A 706 20.58 16.91 -15.42
C LYS A 706 19.11 17.03 -15.09
N LEU A 707 18.27 17.40 -16.06
CA LEU A 707 16.83 17.58 -15.90
C LEU A 707 16.07 16.47 -16.62
N THR A 708 15.20 15.78 -15.89
CA THR A 708 14.24 14.79 -16.42
C THR A 708 12.83 15.28 -16.20
N PHE A 709 11.99 15.13 -17.21
CA PHE A 709 10.58 15.50 -17.16
C PHE A 709 9.73 14.38 -17.77
N SER A 710 8.61 14.07 -17.17
CA SER A 710 7.59 13.15 -17.69
C SER A 710 6.23 13.70 -17.37
N PHE A 711 5.33 13.66 -18.34
CA PHE A 711 3.93 14.07 -18.21
C PHE A 711 3.05 13.07 -18.94
N ASP A 712 1.92 12.69 -18.31
CA ASP A 712 0.86 11.85 -18.86
C ASP A 712 -0.50 12.49 -18.61
N TYR A 713 -1.37 12.49 -19.63
CA TYR A 713 -2.80 12.71 -19.50
C TYR A 713 -3.53 11.43 -19.85
N PHE A 714 -4.43 10.98 -18.98
CA PHE A 714 -5.16 9.75 -19.16
C PHE A 714 -6.67 9.92 -19.04
N ASN A 715 -7.41 9.05 -19.72
CA ASN A 715 -8.85 8.90 -19.64
C ASN A 715 -9.20 7.42 -19.61
N LYS A 716 -9.97 7.00 -18.59
CA LYS A 716 -10.47 5.64 -18.38
C LYS A 716 -11.99 5.64 -18.44
N ILE A 717 -12.57 4.68 -19.12
CA ILE A 717 -14.01 4.49 -19.17
C ILE A 717 -14.28 3.02 -18.85
N ASN A 718 -14.97 2.76 -17.73
CA ASN A 718 -15.50 1.44 -17.42
C ASN A 718 -16.92 1.35 -17.96
N ASN A 719 -17.06 0.65 -19.06
CA ASN A 719 -18.35 0.27 -19.62
C ASN A 719 -18.74 -1.11 -19.06
N ASP A 720 -20.02 -1.43 -19.08
CA ASP A 720 -20.54 -2.72 -18.62
C ASP A 720 -20.21 -3.00 -17.14
N MET A 721 -20.09 -1.95 -16.33
CA MET A 721 -19.84 -2.08 -14.91
C MET A 721 -21.00 -2.80 -14.23
N LEU A 722 -20.70 -3.74 -13.34
CA LEU A 722 -21.71 -4.46 -12.58
C LEU A 722 -22.37 -3.54 -11.57
N ILE A 723 -23.68 -3.44 -11.63
CA ILE A 723 -24.49 -2.66 -10.71
C ILE A 723 -25.70 -3.44 -10.23
N ASN A 724 -26.19 -3.12 -9.05
CA ASN A 724 -27.49 -3.60 -8.54
C ASN A 724 -28.58 -2.71 -9.13
N VAL A 725 -29.30 -3.24 -10.12
CA VAL A 725 -30.44 -2.54 -10.73
C VAL A 725 -31.63 -2.63 -9.79
N THR A 726 -32.33 -1.51 -9.60
CA THR A 726 -33.55 -1.51 -8.80
C THR A 726 -34.72 -2.09 -9.61
N TYR A 727 -35.32 -3.14 -9.11
CA TYR A 727 -36.53 -3.76 -9.66
C TYR A 727 -37.72 -3.54 -8.72
N PRO A 728 -38.96 -3.56 -9.22
CA PRO A 728 -40.13 -3.48 -8.37
C PRO A 728 -40.16 -4.61 -7.33
N SER A 729 -40.54 -4.29 -6.08
CA SER A 729 -40.59 -5.25 -4.98
C SER A 729 -41.51 -6.46 -5.20
N MET A 730 -42.46 -6.35 -6.12
CA MET A 730 -43.33 -7.45 -6.53
C MET A 730 -42.59 -8.61 -7.22
N LEU A 731 -41.30 -8.46 -7.53
CA LEU A 731 -40.45 -9.54 -8.02
C LEU A 731 -40.32 -10.67 -6.97
N GLY A 732 -40.45 -10.37 -5.70
CA GLY A 732 -40.46 -11.36 -4.59
C GLY A 732 -39.11 -12.03 -4.31
N ALA A 733 -38.03 -11.60 -4.99
CA ALA A 733 -36.68 -12.12 -4.81
C ALA A 733 -35.64 -11.02 -5.06
N THR A 734 -34.45 -11.15 -4.47
CA THR A 734 -33.32 -10.26 -4.74
C THR A 734 -32.83 -10.47 -6.17
N PRO A 735 -32.91 -9.46 -7.04
CA PRO A 735 -32.43 -9.57 -8.42
C PRO A 735 -30.89 -9.61 -8.44
N PRO A 736 -30.31 -10.27 -9.44
CA PRO A 736 -28.86 -10.28 -9.62
C PRO A 736 -28.37 -8.90 -10.12
N SER A 737 -27.13 -8.55 -9.81
CA SER A 737 -26.45 -7.42 -10.47
C SER A 737 -26.32 -7.65 -11.97
N SER A 738 -26.31 -6.59 -12.76
CA SER A 738 -26.18 -6.64 -14.22
C SER A 738 -25.11 -5.71 -14.75
N ASN A 739 -24.58 -6.00 -15.97
CA ASN A 739 -23.60 -5.18 -16.64
C ASN A 739 -24.27 -3.96 -17.31
N ALA A 740 -24.59 -2.92 -16.54
CA ALA A 740 -25.34 -1.75 -17.00
C ALA A 740 -24.76 -0.40 -16.56
N GLY A 741 -23.75 -0.41 -15.69
CA GLY A 741 -23.16 0.81 -15.17
C GLY A 741 -22.05 1.41 -16.05
N GLU A 742 -21.81 2.71 -15.95
CA GLU A 742 -20.70 3.40 -16.61
C GLU A 742 -20.02 4.37 -15.65
N LEU A 743 -18.68 4.24 -15.54
CA LEU A 743 -17.83 5.13 -14.76
C LEU A 743 -16.74 5.74 -15.64
N LYS A 744 -16.61 7.05 -15.65
CA LYS A 744 -15.53 7.80 -16.27
C LYS A 744 -14.52 8.26 -15.24
N THR A 745 -13.20 8.11 -15.52
CA THR A 745 -12.10 8.62 -14.69
C THR A 745 -11.05 9.26 -15.61
N TRP A 746 -10.62 10.47 -15.30
CA TRP A 746 -9.60 11.20 -16.07
C TRP A 746 -8.64 11.92 -15.12
N GLY A 747 -7.47 12.29 -15.64
CA GLY A 747 -6.49 12.99 -14.84
C GLY A 747 -5.14 13.13 -15.51
N PHE A 748 -4.18 13.62 -14.74
CA PHE A 748 -2.81 13.77 -15.20
C PHE A 748 -1.80 13.31 -14.14
N GLU A 749 -0.61 13.01 -14.59
CA GLU A 749 0.54 12.73 -13.73
C GLU A 749 1.79 13.37 -14.32
N THR A 750 2.64 13.92 -13.46
CA THR A 750 3.91 14.52 -13.86
C THR A 750 5.02 14.19 -12.87
N SER A 751 6.24 14.11 -13.39
CA SER A 751 7.45 13.94 -12.60
C SER A 751 8.52 14.87 -13.16
N LEU A 752 9.13 15.67 -12.29
CA LEU A 752 10.26 16.55 -12.59
C LEU A 752 11.44 16.15 -11.71
N GLY A 753 12.57 15.79 -12.31
CA GLY A 753 13.78 15.40 -11.60
C GLY A 753 14.97 16.24 -11.99
N TRP A 754 15.73 16.72 -11.01
CA TRP A 754 17.01 17.38 -11.19
C TRP A 754 18.11 16.61 -10.50
N LYS A 755 19.25 16.41 -11.16
CA LYS A 755 20.44 15.76 -10.60
C LYS A 755 21.69 16.44 -11.13
N ASP A 756 22.57 16.89 -10.23
CA ASP A 756 23.82 17.54 -10.59
C ASP A 756 24.90 17.32 -9.54
N ASN A 757 26.14 17.72 -9.84
CA ASN A 757 27.25 17.70 -8.92
C ASN A 757 28.11 18.96 -9.07
N VAL A 758 28.65 19.44 -7.94
CA VAL A 758 29.62 20.54 -7.86
C VAL A 758 30.83 20.02 -7.07
N GLY A 759 31.90 19.64 -7.76
CA GLY A 759 33.00 18.91 -7.13
C GLY A 759 32.53 17.60 -6.53
N ASP A 760 32.85 17.36 -5.24
CA ASP A 760 32.41 16.16 -4.49
C ASP A 760 30.97 16.25 -3.97
N PHE A 761 30.32 17.42 -4.06
CA PHE A 761 28.96 17.61 -3.61
C PHE A 761 27.99 17.22 -4.71
N GLN A 762 27.21 16.13 -4.49
CA GLN A 762 26.14 15.66 -5.37
C GLN A 762 24.82 16.03 -4.77
N TYR A 763 23.89 16.54 -5.58
CA TYR A 763 22.54 16.86 -5.11
C TYR A 763 21.49 16.47 -6.13
N SER A 764 20.29 16.17 -5.62
CA SER A 764 19.15 15.79 -6.44
C SER A 764 17.87 16.33 -5.85
N ALA A 765 16.92 16.65 -6.72
CA ALA A 765 15.55 16.99 -6.35
C ALA A 765 14.60 16.27 -7.30
N ARG A 766 13.51 15.70 -6.79
CA ARG A 766 12.45 15.09 -7.58
C ARG A 766 11.11 15.52 -7.04
N VAL A 767 10.27 16.03 -7.91
CA VAL A 767 8.89 16.42 -7.61
C VAL A 767 7.95 15.57 -8.47
N ILE A 768 6.95 14.97 -7.84
CA ILE A 768 5.85 14.33 -8.52
C ILE A 768 4.54 15.01 -8.14
N LEU A 769 3.63 15.10 -9.09
CA LEU A 769 2.28 15.61 -8.90
C LEU A 769 1.34 14.78 -9.76
N SER A 770 0.21 14.38 -9.18
CA SER A 770 -0.83 13.66 -9.91
C SER A 770 -2.21 14.05 -9.43
N ASP A 771 -3.16 13.98 -10.34
CA ASP A 771 -4.56 14.22 -10.07
C ASP A 771 -5.44 13.23 -10.82
N ALA A 772 -6.54 12.80 -10.19
CA ALA A 772 -7.54 11.93 -10.78
C ALA A 772 -8.93 12.33 -10.33
N GLU A 773 -9.85 12.45 -11.25
CA GLU A 773 -11.26 12.75 -11.02
C GLU A 773 -12.12 11.70 -11.69
N ASN A 774 -13.28 11.41 -11.12
CA ASN A 774 -14.21 10.47 -11.69
C ASN A 774 -15.64 10.99 -11.69
N LYS A 775 -16.48 10.41 -12.54
CA LYS A 775 -17.91 10.69 -12.61
C LYS A 775 -18.65 9.41 -12.95
N LEU A 776 -19.63 9.08 -12.14
CA LEU A 776 -20.57 8.01 -12.42
C LEU A 776 -21.55 8.51 -13.49
N VAL A 777 -21.54 7.86 -14.65
CA VAL A 777 -22.33 8.28 -15.81
C VAL A 777 -23.68 7.59 -15.83
N ASN A 778 -23.70 6.29 -15.47
CA ASN A 778 -24.91 5.48 -15.45
C ASN A 778 -24.90 4.52 -14.24
N LEU A 779 -25.99 4.47 -13.50
CA LEU A 779 -26.23 3.57 -12.37
C LEU A 779 -27.58 2.82 -12.48
N GLY A 780 -28.17 2.76 -13.66
CA GLY A 780 -29.43 2.05 -13.90
C GLY A 780 -30.63 2.63 -13.13
N GLY A 781 -30.62 3.95 -12.88
CA GLY A 781 -31.70 4.66 -12.19
C GLY A 781 -31.70 4.60 -10.66
N ALA A 782 -30.68 3.97 -10.04
CA ALA A 782 -30.54 3.99 -8.60
C ALA A 782 -30.01 5.36 -8.13
N ASN A 783 -30.84 6.16 -7.43
CA ASN A 783 -30.54 7.52 -6.99
C ASN A 783 -30.77 7.75 -5.49
N THR A 784 -30.72 6.69 -4.68
CA THR A 784 -30.81 6.79 -3.23
C THR A 784 -29.48 7.20 -2.62
N TYR A 785 -29.53 8.00 -1.55
CA TYR A 785 -28.35 8.40 -0.80
C TYR A 785 -28.65 8.55 0.69
N THR A 786 -27.61 8.46 1.51
CA THR A 786 -27.65 8.66 2.96
C THR A 786 -26.83 9.90 3.30
N LEU A 787 -27.41 10.80 4.09
CA LEU A 787 -26.74 12.04 4.50
C LEU A 787 -25.47 11.76 5.31
N GLY A 788 -24.41 12.53 5.03
CA GLY A 788 -23.15 12.46 5.75
C GLY A 788 -22.35 11.17 5.54
N MET A 789 -22.85 10.24 4.74
CA MET A 789 -22.18 8.98 4.39
C MET A 789 -21.62 9.02 2.98
N ASN A 790 -20.72 8.09 2.66
CA ASN A 790 -20.22 7.90 1.31
C ASN A 790 -21.33 7.36 0.40
N ASN A 791 -21.64 8.10 -0.64
CA ASN A 791 -22.71 7.74 -1.58
C ASN A 791 -22.16 7.50 -2.98
N THR A 792 -22.82 6.60 -3.70
CA THR A 792 -22.62 6.33 -5.12
C THR A 792 -23.89 6.77 -5.86
N ARG A 793 -23.81 7.89 -6.58
CA ARG A 793 -24.96 8.51 -7.23
C ARG A 793 -24.62 8.93 -8.66
N GLU A 794 -25.55 8.72 -9.59
CA GLU A 794 -25.40 9.11 -11.00
C GLU A 794 -25.21 10.63 -11.14
N GLY A 795 -24.28 11.03 -12.01
CA GLY A 795 -23.91 12.42 -12.23
C GLY A 795 -22.80 12.95 -11.32
N TYR A 796 -22.43 12.23 -10.26
CA TYR A 796 -21.44 12.65 -9.26
C TYR A 796 -20.23 11.68 -9.21
N PRO A 797 -19.12 12.12 -8.59
CA PRO A 797 -18.03 11.20 -8.24
C PRO A 797 -18.50 10.09 -7.29
N ILE A 798 -17.85 8.94 -7.37
CA ILE A 798 -18.07 7.88 -6.35
C ILE A 798 -17.62 8.37 -4.98
N ASN A 799 -18.21 7.82 -3.91
CA ASN A 799 -17.95 8.22 -2.52
C ASN A 799 -18.22 9.72 -2.28
N SER A 800 -19.32 10.22 -2.85
CA SER A 800 -19.78 11.59 -2.70
C SER A 800 -20.54 11.79 -1.39
N TYR A 801 -20.33 12.94 -0.76
CA TYR A 801 -21.13 13.38 0.39
C TYR A 801 -22.23 14.32 -0.03
N PHE A 802 -23.44 14.10 0.50
CA PHE A 802 -24.57 14.98 0.42
C PHE A 802 -24.96 15.43 1.81
N ALA A 803 -25.27 16.71 1.97
CA ALA A 803 -25.58 17.28 3.28
C ALA A 803 -26.41 18.56 3.14
N TYR A 804 -27.06 18.94 4.24
CA TYR A 804 -27.69 20.26 4.36
C TYR A 804 -26.65 21.37 4.33
N VAL A 805 -27.06 22.56 3.90
CA VAL A 805 -26.20 23.76 3.97
C VAL A 805 -26.46 24.48 5.29
N PHE A 806 -25.48 24.42 6.20
CA PHE A 806 -25.53 25.17 7.45
C PHE A 806 -25.50 26.66 7.17
N ASP A 807 -26.57 27.39 7.55
CA ASP A 807 -26.78 28.83 7.31
C ASP A 807 -26.48 29.69 8.55
N GLY A 808 -25.83 29.09 9.55
CA GLY A 808 -25.47 29.74 10.79
C GLY A 808 -26.37 29.37 11.97
N ILE A 809 -26.26 30.16 13.04
CA ILE A 809 -26.94 29.97 14.31
C ILE A 809 -28.04 31.02 14.42
N ILE A 810 -29.19 30.65 14.92
CA ILE A 810 -30.30 31.56 15.22
C ILE A 810 -29.87 32.48 16.38
N ARG A 811 -29.78 33.80 16.15
CA ARG A 811 -29.23 34.76 17.13
C ARG A 811 -30.26 35.68 17.71
N THR A 812 -31.37 35.93 17.02
CA THR A 812 -32.39 36.87 17.43
C THR A 812 -33.79 36.22 17.43
N GLN A 813 -34.70 36.80 18.22
CA GLN A 813 -36.10 36.34 18.26
C GLN A 813 -36.77 36.46 16.88
N LYS A 814 -36.45 37.50 16.11
CA LYS A 814 -36.95 37.67 14.76
C LYS A 814 -36.52 36.55 13.81
N GLU A 815 -35.22 36.17 13.86
CA GLU A 815 -34.71 35.04 13.08
C GLU A 815 -35.40 33.75 13.46
N LEU A 816 -35.63 33.52 14.76
CA LEU A 816 -36.34 32.34 15.26
C LEU A 816 -37.81 32.30 14.75
N ASP A 817 -38.53 33.43 14.85
CA ASP A 817 -39.92 33.50 14.44
C ASP A 817 -40.06 33.32 12.91
N ASP A 818 -39.11 33.85 12.13
CA ASP A 818 -39.06 33.67 10.66
C ASP A 818 -38.70 32.22 10.29
N TYR A 819 -37.75 31.60 10.98
CA TYR A 819 -37.31 30.23 10.70
C TYR A 819 -38.35 29.18 11.10
N LYS A 820 -39.10 29.40 12.16
CA LYS A 820 -40.25 28.53 12.61
C LYS A 820 -41.41 28.47 11.62
N LYS A 821 -41.49 29.38 10.64
CA LYS A 821 -42.50 29.33 9.58
C LYS A 821 -42.24 28.22 8.56
N LEU A 822 -40.98 27.71 8.49
CA LEU A 822 -40.61 26.64 7.57
C LEU A 822 -41.11 25.29 8.12
N GLU A 823 -41.71 24.49 7.24
CA GLU A 823 -42.13 23.12 7.56
C GLU A 823 -40.88 22.24 7.78
N GLY A 824 -40.98 21.23 8.65
CA GLY A 824 -39.87 20.32 8.99
C GLY A 824 -38.95 20.85 10.08
N VAL A 825 -39.09 22.10 10.53
CA VAL A 825 -38.32 22.68 11.64
C VAL A 825 -38.92 22.21 12.97
N PRO A 826 -38.10 21.66 13.92
CA PRO A 826 -38.61 21.18 15.21
C PRO A 826 -39.29 22.29 16.02
N SER A 827 -40.41 21.98 16.69
CA SER A 827 -41.13 22.96 17.51
C SER A 827 -40.30 23.50 18.68
N GLY A 828 -39.35 22.68 19.23
CA GLY A 828 -38.47 23.03 20.35
C GLY A 828 -37.27 23.87 19.99
N ILE A 829 -37.11 24.28 18.72
CA ILE A 829 -35.99 25.11 18.28
C ILE A 829 -36.02 26.49 18.96
N GLY A 830 -34.85 27.01 19.31
CA GLY A 830 -34.64 28.29 20.01
C GLY A 830 -33.45 29.09 19.55
N ILE A 831 -33.20 30.22 20.20
CA ILE A 831 -31.98 30.99 19.99
C ILE A 831 -30.79 30.13 20.38
N GLY A 832 -29.71 30.14 19.55
CA GLY A 832 -28.52 29.29 19.69
C GLY A 832 -28.55 28.00 18.88
N ASP A 833 -29.68 27.64 18.27
CA ASP A 833 -29.81 26.44 17.45
C ASP A 833 -29.40 26.67 16.01
N ALA A 834 -29.08 25.57 15.31
CA ALA A 834 -28.66 25.57 13.91
C ALA A 834 -29.80 25.95 12.97
N ARG A 835 -29.44 26.67 11.93
CA ARG A 835 -30.30 27.02 10.80
C ARG A 835 -29.71 26.42 9.52
N PHE A 836 -30.57 25.78 8.73
CA PHE A 836 -30.26 25.23 7.42
C PHE A 836 -31.01 25.98 6.33
N LYS A 837 -30.37 26.04 5.13
CA LYS A 837 -30.99 26.72 3.99
C LYS A 837 -32.09 25.89 3.37
N ASP A 838 -33.23 26.54 3.11
CA ASP A 838 -34.22 26.10 2.12
C ASP A 838 -33.59 26.35 0.72
N LEU A 839 -33.09 25.29 0.07
CA LEU A 839 -32.34 25.41 -1.19
C LEU A 839 -33.25 25.46 -2.41
N ASN A 840 -34.41 24.81 -2.34
CA ASN A 840 -35.38 24.74 -3.43
C ASN A 840 -36.47 25.81 -3.34
N GLY A 841 -36.60 26.50 -2.20
CA GLY A 841 -37.49 27.59 -1.96
C GLY A 841 -38.94 27.16 -1.77
N ASP A 842 -39.20 25.90 -1.33
CA ASP A 842 -40.53 25.37 -1.16
C ASP A 842 -41.15 25.63 0.24
N GLY A 843 -40.42 26.30 1.12
CA GLY A 843 -40.85 26.63 2.47
C GLY A 843 -40.72 25.48 3.47
N LYS A 844 -39.97 24.45 3.15
CA LYS A 844 -39.71 23.29 3.99
C LYS A 844 -38.21 23.09 4.17
N ILE A 845 -37.79 22.39 5.24
CA ILE A 845 -36.46 21.84 5.38
C ILE A 845 -36.56 20.33 5.31
N SER A 846 -36.19 19.76 4.16
CA SER A 846 -36.43 18.35 3.88
C SER A 846 -35.30 17.67 3.10
N LEU A 847 -35.19 16.35 3.22
CA LEU A 847 -34.21 15.54 2.47
C LEU A 847 -34.61 15.41 0.99
N TYR A 848 -35.92 15.21 0.74
CA TYR A 848 -36.49 15.04 -0.59
C TYR A 848 -37.55 16.09 -0.84
N SER A 849 -37.63 16.61 -2.04
CA SER A 849 -38.72 17.47 -2.48
C SER A 849 -40.01 16.65 -2.64
N ASP A 850 -41.15 17.30 -2.57
CA ASP A 850 -42.47 16.70 -2.87
C ASP A 850 -42.54 16.19 -4.32
N LYS A 851 -41.70 16.69 -5.21
CA LYS A 851 -41.58 16.20 -6.57
C LYS A 851 -40.66 14.97 -6.61
N ALA A 852 -41.23 13.83 -6.98
CA ALA A 852 -40.53 12.58 -7.09
C ALA A 852 -39.22 12.70 -7.94
N GLY A 853 -38.13 12.17 -7.42
CA GLY A 853 -36.83 12.17 -8.08
C GLY A 853 -36.01 13.46 -7.99
N THR A 854 -36.47 14.46 -7.22
CA THR A 854 -35.74 15.71 -6.95
C THR A 854 -35.30 15.77 -5.48
N ASP A 855 -34.13 16.40 -5.26
CA ASP A 855 -33.62 16.64 -3.91
C ASP A 855 -34.46 17.73 -3.21
N GLY A 856 -34.49 17.68 -1.88
CA GLY A 856 -34.92 18.77 -1.01
C GLY A 856 -33.77 19.77 -0.80
N ASP A 857 -33.44 20.02 0.48
CA ASP A 857 -32.47 21.06 0.87
C ASP A 857 -31.06 20.52 1.07
N VAL A 858 -30.70 19.52 0.31
CA VAL A 858 -29.39 18.90 0.35
C VAL A 858 -28.62 19.13 -0.94
N THR A 859 -27.31 19.22 -0.81
CA THR A 859 -26.41 19.43 -1.97
C THR A 859 -25.16 18.56 -1.85
N TYR A 860 -24.47 18.38 -3.00
CA TYR A 860 -23.15 17.77 -3.04
C TYR A 860 -22.12 18.68 -2.35
N VAL A 861 -21.41 18.14 -1.33
CA VAL A 861 -20.45 18.91 -0.52
C VAL A 861 -19.00 18.47 -0.70
N GLY A 862 -18.76 17.43 -1.48
CA GLY A 862 -17.42 16.90 -1.78
C GLY A 862 -17.39 15.38 -1.83
N ASN A 863 -16.19 14.81 -1.98
CA ASN A 863 -15.98 13.36 -1.96
C ASN A 863 -14.66 13.01 -1.28
N THR A 864 -14.47 11.72 -0.97
CA THR A 864 -13.28 11.22 -0.25
C THR A 864 -12.04 11.09 -1.13
N ALA A 865 -12.15 11.19 -2.45
CA ALA A 865 -11.03 10.98 -3.36
C ALA A 865 -9.95 12.05 -3.14
N PRO A 866 -8.68 11.66 -2.98
CA PRO A 866 -7.58 12.60 -2.88
C PRO A 866 -7.32 13.24 -4.25
N ARG A 867 -7.18 14.57 -4.27
CA ARG A 867 -6.87 15.36 -5.45
C ARG A 867 -5.52 16.04 -5.26
N TYR A 868 -4.76 16.20 -6.34
CA TYR A 868 -3.43 16.82 -6.32
C TYR A 868 -2.48 16.13 -5.32
N SER A 869 -2.33 14.80 -5.47
CA SER A 869 -1.35 14.04 -4.68
C SER A 869 0.07 14.36 -5.15
N TYR A 870 0.96 14.68 -4.22
CA TYR A 870 2.31 15.09 -4.54
C TYR A 870 3.36 14.45 -3.63
N GLY A 871 4.59 14.36 -4.16
CA GLY A 871 5.78 13.93 -3.43
C GLY A 871 6.98 14.79 -3.83
N ILE A 872 7.81 15.16 -2.85
CA ILE A 872 9.02 15.95 -3.05
C ILE A 872 10.18 15.24 -2.37
N ASN A 873 11.13 14.74 -3.18
CA ASN A 873 12.36 14.11 -2.72
C ASN A 873 13.54 15.05 -2.92
N LEU A 874 14.32 15.28 -1.87
CA LEU A 874 15.57 16.04 -1.90
C LEU A 874 16.69 15.14 -1.38
N GLY A 875 17.81 15.09 -2.09
CA GLY A 875 18.97 14.29 -1.71
C GLY A 875 20.28 15.05 -1.87
N ALA A 876 21.24 14.81 -0.98
CA ALA A 876 22.58 15.34 -1.05
C ALA A 876 23.61 14.31 -0.59
N LYS A 877 24.80 14.29 -1.22
CA LYS A 877 25.93 13.44 -0.82
C LYS A 877 27.22 14.28 -0.81
N TYR A 878 28.00 14.15 0.25
CA TYR A 878 29.29 14.85 0.37
C TYR A 878 30.26 14.08 1.27
N LYS A 879 31.43 13.69 0.75
CA LYS A 879 32.54 13.06 1.49
C LYS A 879 32.09 11.96 2.48
N GLY A 880 31.28 11.01 2.00
CA GLY A 880 30.79 9.90 2.81
C GLY A 880 29.47 10.16 3.52
N PHE A 881 29.08 11.41 3.70
CA PHE A 881 27.73 11.75 4.20
C PHE A 881 26.70 11.62 3.09
N ASP A 882 25.52 11.11 3.43
CA ASP A 882 24.32 11.15 2.61
C ASP A 882 23.14 11.70 3.42
N PHE A 883 22.39 12.60 2.80
CA PHE A 883 21.23 13.25 3.37
C PHE A 883 20.05 13.09 2.44
N GLY A 884 18.90 12.75 3.01
CA GLY A 884 17.64 12.60 2.28
C GLY A 884 16.46 13.19 3.03
N VAL A 885 15.59 13.90 2.31
CA VAL A 885 14.33 14.45 2.82
C VAL A 885 13.23 14.11 1.84
N PHE A 886 12.11 13.62 2.35
CA PHE A 886 10.94 13.32 1.56
C PHE A 886 9.67 13.90 2.17
N PHE A 887 8.95 14.70 1.39
CA PHE A 887 7.62 15.21 1.71
C PHE A 887 6.57 14.53 0.85
N GLN A 888 5.43 14.23 1.46
CA GLN A 888 4.23 13.70 0.82
C GLN A 888 3.03 14.58 1.18
N GLY A 889 2.08 14.72 0.26
CA GLY A 889 0.85 15.43 0.59
C GLY A 889 -0.28 15.23 -0.41
N VAL A 890 -1.44 15.76 -0.03
CA VAL A 890 -2.67 15.81 -0.80
C VAL A 890 -3.19 17.24 -0.78
N GLY A 891 -3.40 17.85 -1.95
CA GLY A 891 -3.79 19.25 -2.06
C GLY A 891 -5.27 19.52 -1.77
N LYS A 892 -6.16 18.50 -1.99
CA LYS A 892 -7.59 18.61 -1.70
C LYS A 892 -8.17 17.24 -1.39
N ARG A 893 -8.87 17.14 -0.27
CA ARG A 893 -9.66 15.97 0.13
C ARG A 893 -10.78 16.43 1.05
N THR A 894 -11.99 15.91 0.85
CA THR A 894 -13.12 16.18 1.74
C THR A 894 -13.43 14.92 2.53
N LEU A 895 -13.52 15.06 3.84
CA LEU A 895 -14.07 14.05 4.74
C LEU A 895 -15.25 14.63 5.49
N PHE A 896 -15.99 13.77 6.16
CA PHE A 896 -17.15 14.13 6.97
C PHE A 896 -16.97 13.59 8.37
N ARG A 897 -17.27 14.37 9.39
CA ARG A 897 -17.32 13.87 10.77
C ARG A 897 -18.54 12.97 10.92
N VAL A 898 -18.34 11.77 11.45
CA VAL A 898 -19.40 10.78 11.66
C VAL A 898 -19.35 10.25 13.10
N GLY A 899 -20.41 9.59 13.54
CA GLY A 899 -20.51 9.01 14.86
C GLY A 899 -20.34 10.05 15.97
N GLU A 900 -19.62 9.68 17.02
CA GLU A 900 -19.37 10.49 18.21
C GLU A 900 -18.68 11.83 17.94
N TYR A 901 -18.03 11.96 16.79
CA TYR A 901 -17.33 13.20 16.41
C TYR A 901 -18.21 14.21 15.67
N SER A 902 -19.34 13.73 15.15
CA SER A 902 -20.28 14.60 14.43
C SER A 902 -21.10 15.47 15.38
N MET A 903 -21.35 14.97 16.60
CA MET A 903 -22.16 15.67 17.61
C MET A 903 -21.67 15.39 19.04
N PRO A 904 -21.83 16.36 19.96
CA PRO A 904 -21.64 16.13 21.38
C PRO A 904 -22.67 15.12 21.92
N TRP A 905 -22.22 14.16 22.73
CA TRP A 905 -23.08 13.10 23.30
C TRP A 905 -23.93 12.37 22.25
N SER A 906 -23.28 11.84 21.20
CA SER A 906 -23.98 10.93 20.29
C SER A 906 -24.65 9.80 21.06
N ASP A 907 -23.94 9.28 22.08
CA ASP A 907 -24.46 8.40 23.13
C ASP A 907 -24.30 9.09 24.51
N TRP A 908 -25.32 8.98 25.36
CA TRP A 908 -25.37 9.66 26.65
C TRP A 908 -24.28 9.23 27.65
N TRP A 909 -23.64 8.07 27.43
CA TRP A 909 -22.56 7.51 28.26
C TRP A 909 -21.16 7.78 27.69
N ARG A 910 -21.03 8.60 26.62
CA ARG A 910 -19.75 8.94 26.03
C ARG A 910 -19.41 10.41 26.21
N GLN A 911 -18.12 10.70 26.32
CA GLN A 911 -17.69 12.11 26.40
C GLN A 911 -17.87 12.84 25.05
N PRO A 912 -18.23 14.14 25.06
CA PRO A 912 -18.18 14.98 23.87
C PRO A 912 -16.73 15.23 23.46
N PRO A 913 -16.42 15.40 22.17
CA PRO A 913 -15.09 15.79 21.71
C PRO A 913 -14.62 17.12 22.32
N ALA A 914 -13.34 17.18 22.75
CA ALA A 914 -12.77 18.36 23.41
C ALA A 914 -12.83 19.65 22.56
N PHE A 915 -12.82 19.52 21.22
CA PHE A 915 -12.83 20.68 20.34
C PHE A 915 -14.14 21.50 20.36
N TYR A 916 -15.22 20.98 20.95
CA TYR A 916 -16.45 21.74 21.18
C TYR A 916 -16.36 22.69 22.37
N TYR A 917 -15.49 22.41 23.35
CA TYR A 917 -15.34 23.24 24.54
C TYR A 917 -14.98 24.69 24.21
N GLY A 918 -15.82 25.62 24.68
CA GLY A 918 -15.64 27.06 24.45
C GLY A 918 -15.95 27.54 23.04
N LYS A 919 -16.45 26.65 22.15
CA LYS A 919 -16.79 27.00 20.76
C LYS A 919 -18.28 26.84 20.42
N THR A 920 -19.08 26.35 21.33
CA THR A 920 -20.53 26.22 21.19
C THR A 920 -21.21 27.50 21.65
N TRP A 921 -22.38 27.78 21.08
CA TRP A 921 -23.13 28.96 21.39
C TRP A 921 -23.66 28.95 22.83
N ASN A 922 -23.58 30.07 23.53
CA ASN A 922 -24.32 30.45 24.71
C ASN A 922 -24.47 31.99 24.72
N GLU A 923 -25.15 32.56 25.74
CA GLU A 923 -25.40 33.98 25.80
C GLU A 923 -24.11 34.84 25.85
N ASP A 924 -23.05 34.32 26.47
CA ASP A 924 -21.74 34.99 26.56
C ASP A 924 -20.91 34.78 25.28
N ARG A 925 -21.27 33.84 24.42
CA ARG A 925 -20.59 33.51 23.14
C ARG A 925 -21.56 33.56 21.95
N PRO A 926 -22.18 34.71 21.64
CA PRO A 926 -23.20 34.82 20.59
C PRO A 926 -22.64 34.59 19.17
N ASN A 927 -21.33 34.66 18.96
CA ASN A 927 -20.63 34.45 17.71
C ASN A 927 -19.90 33.11 17.66
N ALA A 928 -20.37 32.10 18.39
CA ALA A 928 -19.76 30.79 18.43
C ALA A 928 -19.74 30.10 17.06
N GLU A 929 -18.83 29.15 16.91
CA GLU A 929 -18.64 28.35 15.69
C GLU A 929 -19.71 27.26 15.55
N TYR A 930 -20.16 26.68 16.70
CA TYR A 930 -21.12 25.59 16.77
C TYR A 930 -22.41 26.01 17.48
N PRO A 931 -23.56 25.37 17.13
CA PRO A 931 -24.81 25.56 17.84
C PRO A 931 -24.68 25.28 19.33
N ARG A 932 -25.68 25.71 20.10
CA ARG A 932 -25.75 25.43 21.54
C ARG A 932 -25.70 23.94 21.82
N LEU A 933 -25.08 23.58 22.93
CA LEU A 933 -25.15 22.22 23.45
C LEU A 933 -26.57 21.92 23.95
N SER A 934 -27.07 20.76 23.62
CA SER A 934 -28.42 20.29 24.02
C SER A 934 -28.50 18.78 24.06
N PHE A 935 -29.53 18.23 24.68
CA PHE A 935 -29.87 16.82 24.64
C PHE A 935 -31.18 16.60 23.83
N GLY A 936 -31.54 15.36 23.56
CA GLY A 936 -32.81 15.02 22.88
C GLY A 936 -32.80 15.43 21.38
N ASP A 937 -34.00 15.76 20.88
CA ASP A 937 -34.26 15.99 19.44
C ASP A 937 -33.54 17.21 18.90
N ILE A 938 -33.38 18.27 19.72
CA ILE A 938 -32.68 19.49 19.31
C ILE A 938 -31.17 19.21 19.06
N ARG A 939 -30.55 18.30 19.81
CA ARG A 939 -29.17 17.86 19.53
C ARG A 939 -29.08 17.25 18.14
N TRP A 940 -30.05 16.35 17.78
CA TRP A 940 -30.07 15.74 16.45
C TRP A 940 -30.29 16.76 15.33
N TRP A 941 -31.13 17.75 15.55
CA TRP A 941 -31.32 18.87 14.61
C TRP A 941 -30.04 19.68 14.46
N ASN A 942 -29.43 20.14 15.54
CA ASN A 942 -28.25 21.01 15.53
C ASN A 942 -27.04 20.38 14.83
N TYR A 943 -26.88 19.07 14.96
CA TYR A 943 -25.70 18.34 14.50
C TYR A 943 -26.01 17.35 13.38
N GLN A 944 -27.16 17.48 12.71
CA GLN A 944 -27.43 16.66 11.54
C GLN A 944 -26.40 16.90 10.42
N PRO A 945 -26.18 15.91 9.52
CA PRO A 945 -25.17 16.03 8.46
C PRO A 945 -25.35 17.29 7.61
N SER A 946 -24.43 18.22 7.78
CA SER A 946 -24.46 19.53 7.10
C SER A 946 -23.03 19.98 6.75
N THR A 947 -22.90 21.09 6.05
CA THR A 947 -21.60 21.68 5.73
C THR A 947 -20.73 22.00 6.95
N MET A 948 -21.31 22.03 8.17
CA MET A 948 -20.61 22.20 9.43
C MET A 948 -19.73 20.99 9.78
N GLN A 949 -20.13 19.76 9.40
CA GLN A 949 -19.34 18.54 9.64
C GLN A 949 -18.28 18.27 8.57
N LYS A 950 -18.23 19.11 7.51
CA LYS A 950 -17.24 18.94 6.44
C LYS A 950 -15.84 19.24 6.94
N ILE A 951 -14.90 18.33 6.64
CA ILE A 951 -13.49 18.43 6.99
C ILE A 951 -12.67 18.65 5.72
N ASN A 952 -11.76 19.63 5.75
CA ASN A 952 -10.68 19.72 4.77
C ASN A 952 -9.52 18.83 5.22
N ALA A 953 -9.38 17.67 4.59
CA ALA A 953 -8.33 16.69 4.87
C ALA A 953 -7.12 16.81 3.91
N ALA A 954 -6.88 18.01 3.36
CA ALA A 954 -5.63 18.32 2.68
C ALA A 954 -4.48 18.37 3.69
N TYR A 955 -3.33 17.83 3.31
CA TYR A 955 -2.17 17.77 4.20
C TYR A 955 -0.83 17.82 3.47
N VAL A 956 0.20 18.17 4.21
CA VAL A 956 1.62 17.94 3.88
C VAL A 956 2.29 17.25 5.07
N ARG A 957 3.12 16.23 4.79
CA ARG A 957 3.81 15.42 5.79
C ARG A 957 5.29 15.31 5.44
N LEU A 958 6.17 15.53 6.44
CA LEU A 958 7.58 15.13 6.36
C LEU A 958 7.63 13.60 6.52
N LYS A 959 7.55 12.92 5.39
CA LYS A 959 7.40 11.46 5.32
C LYS A 959 8.66 10.72 5.73
N ASN A 960 9.83 11.23 5.32
CA ASN A 960 11.12 10.65 5.69
C ASN A 960 12.20 11.74 5.79
N LEU A 961 13.04 11.61 6.79
CA LEU A 961 14.28 12.38 6.98
C LEU A 961 15.38 11.39 7.33
N GLN A 962 16.53 11.48 6.65
CA GLN A 962 17.64 10.56 6.85
C GLN A 962 18.98 11.28 6.76
N LEU A 963 19.90 10.89 7.64
CA LEU A 963 21.32 11.25 7.59
C LEU A 963 22.16 10.00 7.77
N GLY A 964 23.00 9.69 6.80
CA GLY A 964 23.90 8.55 6.80
C GLY A 964 25.36 8.98 6.69
N TYR A 965 26.26 8.13 7.17
CA TYR A 965 27.70 8.27 7.00
C TYR A 965 28.34 6.92 6.62
N SER A 966 28.95 6.87 5.47
CA SER A 966 29.72 5.72 5.00
C SER A 966 31.16 5.86 5.47
N LEU A 967 31.64 4.87 6.22
CA LEU A 967 33.01 4.88 6.77
C LEU A 967 34.05 4.81 5.65
N PRO A 968 35.18 5.53 5.76
CA PRO A 968 36.25 5.52 4.77
C PRO A 968 36.86 4.12 4.55
N ALA A 969 37.12 3.78 3.28
CA ALA A 969 37.58 2.44 2.88
C ALA A 969 38.88 2.01 3.57
N ASN A 970 39.77 2.94 3.91
CA ASN A 970 41.04 2.66 4.63
C ASN A 970 40.82 2.18 6.07
N LEU A 971 39.72 2.56 6.70
CA LEU A 971 39.37 2.08 8.05
C LEU A 971 38.70 0.70 8.01
N ILE A 972 37.74 0.52 7.13
CA ILE A 972 36.90 -0.70 7.08
C ILE A 972 37.67 -1.92 6.54
N ARG A 973 38.62 -1.72 5.62
CA ARG A 973 39.47 -2.81 5.11
C ARG A 973 40.31 -3.51 6.19
N LYS A 974 40.66 -2.81 7.27
CA LYS A 974 41.40 -3.40 8.40
C LYS A 974 40.61 -4.48 9.13
N VAL A 975 39.29 -4.47 9.00
CA VAL A 975 38.35 -5.45 9.60
C VAL A 975 37.63 -6.28 8.54
N ALA A 976 38.23 -6.43 7.35
CA ALA A 976 37.71 -7.22 6.22
C ALA A 976 36.34 -6.80 5.71
N LEU A 977 35.95 -5.53 5.90
CA LEU A 977 34.71 -4.98 5.36
C LEU A 977 34.93 -4.28 4.02
N THR A 978 33.96 -4.43 3.10
CA THR A 978 33.94 -3.71 1.81
C THR A 978 33.07 -2.47 1.88
N ASN A 979 32.06 -2.46 2.76
CA ASN A 979 31.22 -1.29 3.04
C ASN A 979 30.76 -1.31 4.50
N ALA A 980 30.71 -0.13 5.12
CA ALA A 980 30.09 0.07 6.43
C ALA A 980 29.45 1.46 6.47
N ARG A 981 28.17 1.52 6.75
CA ARG A 981 27.39 2.76 6.84
C ARG A 981 26.57 2.75 8.12
N ILE A 982 26.58 3.86 8.83
CA ILE A 982 25.70 4.13 9.97
C ILE A 982 24.73 5.24 9.59
N TYR A 983 23.51 5.16 10.08
CA TYR A 983 22.51 6.18 9.75
C TYR A 983 21.50 6.39 10.88
N VAL A 984 20.95 7.60 10.92
CA VAL A 984 19.74 7.93 11.65
C VAL A 984 18.65 8.30 10.66
N SER A 985 17.44 7.88 10.95
CA SER A 985 16.30 8.25 10.10
C SER A 985 15.01 8.39 10.91
N GLY A 986 14.09 9.15 10.37
CA GLY A 986 12.76 9.31 10.94
C GLY A 986 11.70 9.23 9.87
N GLN A 987 10.52 8.74 10.25
CA GLN A 987 9.38 8.61 9.36
C GLN A 987 8.15 9.24 10.00
N ASP A 988 7.35 9.94 9.17
CA ASP A 988 6.12 10.65 9.55
C ASP A 988 6.38 11.68 10.67
N LEU A 989 7.55 12.38 10.65
CA LEU A 989 8.07 13.21 11.74
C LEU A 989 7.24 14.46 12.00
N TRP A 990 6.62 15.02 10.98
CA TRP A 990 5.85 16.25 11.07
C TRP A 990 4.77 16.28 9.99
N GLU A 991 3.65 16.92 10.33
CA GLU A 991 2.54 17.12 9.40
C GLU A 991 1.81 18.43 9.68
N LYS A 992 1.20 18.98 8.63
CA LYS A 992 0.30 20.14 8.70
C LYS A 992 -0.97 19.82 7.94
N HIS A 993 -2.11 19.96 8.60
CA HIS A 993 -3.46 19.73 8.07
C HIS A 993 -4.50 20.59 8.78
N HIS A 994 -5.75 20.52 8.36
CA HIS A 994 -6.89 21.23 8.94
C HIS A 994 -7.91 20.30 9.60
N VAL A 995 -7.55 19.05 9.84
CA VAL A 995 -8.41 18.10 10.53
C VAL A 995 -8.44 18.46 12.02
N LEU A 996 -9.65 18.55 12.57
CA LEU A 996 -9.86 18.95 13.98
C LEU A 996 -9.51 17.81 14.94
N GLY A 997 -9.16 18.15 16.16
CA GLY A 997 -8.99 17.20 17.25
C GLY A 997 -7.75 16.33 17.18
N GLY A 998 -6.78 16.62 16.27
CA GLY A 998 -5.52 15.86 16.19
C GLY A 998 -5.57 14.60 15.34
N TRP A 999 -6.63 14.33 14.62
CA TRP A 999 -6.73 13.14 13.75
C TRP A 999 -5.75 13.14 12.60
N ASP A 1000 -5.35 11.93 12.18
CA ASP A 1000 -4.59 11.77 10.96
C ASP A 1000 -5.51 11.98 9.73
N PRO A 1001 -5.11 12.83 8.77
CA PRO A 1001 -5.92 13.12 7.57
C PRO A 1001 -6.11 11.92 6.64
N GLU A 1002 -5.34 10.84 6.79
CA GLU A 1002 -5.54 9.61 6.01
C GLU A 1002 -6.66 8.73 6.57
N SER A 1003 -6.97 8.80 7.88
CA SER A 1003 -7.94 7.94 8.56
C SER A 1003 -9.02 8.69 9.34
N ALA A 1004 -9.25 9.96 9.04
CA ALA A 1004 -10.13 10.85 9.82
C ALA A 1004 -11.64 10.62 9.59
N ASP A 1005 -12.04 9.50 9.03
CA ASP A 1005 -13.42 9.11 8.80
C ASP A 1005 -14.01 8.33 9.98
N TRP A 1006 -13.16 7.75 10.86
CA TRP A 1006 -13.61 7.07 12.09
C TRP A 1006 -12.55 7.11 13.19
N GLY A 1007 -12.94 7.56 14.38
CA GLY A 1007 -11.99 7.88 15.43
C GLY A 1007 -11.48 6.72 16.28
N GLY A 1008 -11.99 5.51 16.13
CA GLY A 1008 -11.61 4.33 16.91
C GLY A 1008 -10.44 3.53 16.33
N ASN A 1009 -9.77 4.04 15.29
CA ASN A 1009 -8.68 3.33 14.64
C ASN A 1009 -7.41 3.28 15.51
N TYR A 1010 -6.63 2.22 15.33
CA TYR A 1010 -5.31 2.11 15.95
C TYR A 1010 -4.42 3.28 15.50
N PRO A 1011 -3.78 4.05 16.45
CA PRO A 1011 -3.08 5.30 16.13
C PRO A 1011 -1.90 5.07 15.20
N PHE A 1012 -1.66 6.01 14.31
CA PHE A 1012 -0.45 6.03 13.51
C PHE A 1012 0.77 6.32 14.37
N GLN A 1013 1.95 5.93 13.87
CA GLN A 1013 3.20 6.03 14.63
C GLN A 1013 4.22 6.83 13.84
N ARG A 1014 4.94 7.73 14.54
CA ARG A 1014 6.16 8.39 14.10
C ARG A 1014 7.35 7.54 14.51
N TYR A 1015 8.28 7.31 13.60
CA TYR A 1015 9.43 6.45 13.83
C TYR A 1015 10.70 7.28 13.96
N TYR A 1016 11.48 7.02 15.01
CA TYR A 1016 12.81 7.56 15.23
C TYR A 1016 13.79 6.40 15.28
N SER A 1017 14.68 6.29 14.30
CA SER A 1017 15.46 5.09 14.12
C SER A 1017 16.95 5.34 13.96
N PHE A 1018 17.73 4.31 14.34
CA PHE A 1018 19.15 4.17 14.11
C PHE A 1018 19.39 2.84 13.39
N GLY A 1019 20.32 2.83 12.43
CA GLY A 1019 20.63 1.63 11.69
C GLY A 1019 22.09 1.53 11.24
N ILE A 1020 22.48 0.29 10.89
CA ILE A 1020 23.83 -0.04 10.42
C ILE A 1020 23.69 -0.96 9.20
N ASP A 1021 24.45 -0.65 8.15
CA ASP A 1021 24.61 -1.45 6.94
C ASP A 1021 26.07 -1.88 6.81
N ILE A 1022 26.35 -3.19 6.78
CA ILE A 1022 27.70 -3.73 6.69
C ILE A 1022 27.76 -4.72 5.53
N THR A 1023 28.85 -4.67 4.73
CA THR A 1023 29.13 -5.65 3.67
C THR A 1023 30.57 -6.16 3.84
N PHE A 1024 30.69 -7.49 3.85
CA PHE A 1024 31.95 -8.22 3.90
C PHE A 1024 32.43 -8.60 2.51
#